data_f677339036e7a46c40aee1b3f585bdef
#
_entry.id   f677339036e7a46c40aee1b3f585bdef
#
_cell.length_a   1.000
_cell.length_b   1.000
_cell.length_c   1.000
_cell.angle_alpha   90.00
_cell.angle_beta   90.00
_cell.angle_gamma   90.00
#
_symmetry.space_group_name_H-M   'P 1'
#
loop_
_entity.id
_entity.type
_entity.pdbx_description
1 polymer ?
#
loop_
_entity_poly.entity_id
_entity_poly.type
_entity_poly.pdbx_seq_one_letter_code
_entity_poly.pdbx_strand_id
1 'polypeptide(L)'
;MSTPNVQNIDQLLEMALDQDAQKRNASMQSLNELAEKNLSLFLQTLGAILSNESKKSGIRQLSAILIKNSLVHVESFRKIWNTELSLEDKKKIKLLVLSTLASSKKEIRTSACSVISSISKIDSPITETWPELLPSLTDNAFNSDLNMKLSAIEALGYVCEELTIKSIDPSNVDQILNALIQNLKNPQNSVEVVLQVLKALYYVIRLAQKNFSNKKERAIIFNSIFEIGTKYETDENVLDKIAMLFIEMLSISSYYDYIEDFFAQIIKFSFNIVQKYKESNDRLALLGLEIICCIGDEEVSRTNLEYINLTRVNQAYSIEKNNKNYLSKISGDLQKLIVTNVHALEEDEDENEWNISKACLHILNLMAQTVNSQTMVKFYKDLSTQITESKTNLNDRAKCWLLLGSSITAVNKVETGRLINNNLNLIFSDLKQNDSLKLKKCTSYLIYKITKIIPKIFETSKLGGVIEALSSEIKKCSDSTIIVNICQSLQNIIKINGDLETNKSSCAISPYFEKILTNIFIDAKTDIHSCTSSTKNSLNRLMTIGTLIDYSSHDKQHQILQIINQFLIQIESTQNDINSLIAKNINKETIFQIQEYYYTLLQKLFNKYKSKIEFNFAQKIWQLTEALFKYRQTVFEEANLALAALARNMEENFKPIFILYYPYIEFSIKSYSNNSLSKSGLLSLLHCITSTKDTIQKLEDMIKILIDVCTSNEVARGNKTIAISIIGELVLFTGINFKPYLETVMKLLFSAAQMGVNIPQDADEDIVEFVKSLRYELLQAFTCIELTFNDNEYKEILTPFIQDIFAFLKSCVDDKNIQTIDILKSILSLIMDLFGIYGEQFKQLCDENFVANFIKLIQEYSKKRAKSDPDIEQNIDILKSYYVNRN
;
A
#
# COMPACT_ATOMS: atom_id res chain seq x y z
N MET A 1 -24.55 18.84 -44.01
CA MET A 1 -24.11 17.64 -43.33
C MET A 1 -25.36 17.01 -42.75
N SER A 2 -25.76 15.81 -43.22
CA SER A 2 -26.98 15.13 -42.80
C SER A 2 -26.89 14.76 -41.31
N THR A 3 -27.91 15.13 -40.50
CA THR A 3 -28.10 14.67 -39.14
C THR A 3 -27.91 13.16 -39.07
N PRO A 4 -27.18 12.62 -38.10
CA PRO A 4 -27.03 11.18 -37.92
C PRO A 4 -28.41 10.57 -37.70
N ASN A 5 -28.82 9.71 -38.63
CA ASN A 5 -30.15 9.10 -38.64
C ASN A 5 -30.24 8.08 -37.50
N VAL A 6 -31.27 8.11 -36.70
CA VAL A 6 -31.55 7.16 -35.60
C VAL A 6 -31.42 5.70 -36.07
N GLN A 7 -31.79 5.41 -37.33
CA GLN A 7 -31.63 4.09 -37.95
C GLN A 7 -30.18 3.60 -38.02
N ASN A 8 -29.21 4.51 -38.07
CA ASN A 8 -27.79 4.12 -38.13
C ASN A 8 -27.25 3.62 -36.76
N ILE A 9 -27.72 4.20 -35.64
CA ILE A 9 -27.30 3.77 -34.28
C ILE A 9 -27.83 2.38 -33.95
N ASP A 10 -29.08 2.06 -34.33
CA ASP A 10 -29.62 0.72 -34.12
C ASP A 10 -28.79 -0.37 -34.83
N GLN A 11 -28.44 -0.13 -36.12
CA GLN A 11 -27.63 -1.07 -36.88
C GLN A 11 -26.21 -1.23 -36.28
N LEU A 12 -25.60 -0.13 -35.85
CA LEU A 12 -24.31 -0.18 -35.17
C LEU A 12 -24.35 -0.95 -33.84
N LEU A 13 -25.41 -0.79 -33.05
CA LEU A 13 -25.61 -1.56 -31.83
C LEU A 13 -25.81 -3.06 -32.11
N GLU A 14 -26.51 -3.42 -33.19
CA GLU A 14 -26.62 -4.83 -33.62
C GLU A 14 -25.26 -5.40 -34.04
N MET A 15 -24.47 -4.64 -34.82
CA MET A 15 -23.12 -5.04 -35.23
C MET A 15 -22.13 -5.11 -34.04
N ALA A 16 -22.30 -4.28 -33.02
CA ALA A 16 -21.50 -4.33 -31.80
C ALA A 16 -21.76 -5.59 -30.96
N LEU A 17 -22.85 -6.30 -31.19
CA LEU A 17 -23.19 -7.60 -30.59
C LEU A 17 -22.88 -8.80 -31.48
N ASP A 18 -22.30 -8.60 -32.67
CA ASP A 18 -21.95 -9.69 -33.62
C ASP A 18 -20.85 -10.59 -33.02
N GLN A 19 -20.81 -11.85 -33.47
CA GLN A 19 -19.78 -12.81 -33.08
C GLN A 19 -18.38 -12.44 -33.65
N ASP A 20 -18.36 -11.74 -34.79
CA ASP A 20 -17.12 -11.29 -35.43
C ASP A 20 -16.49 -10.10 -34.70
N ALA A 21 -15.24 -10.29 -34.20
CA ALA A 21 -14.50 -9.29 -33.46
C ALA A 21 -14.19 -8.03 -34.29
N GLN A 22 -13.95 -8.15 -35.60
CA GLN A 22 -13.67 -7.00 -36.45
C GLN A 22 -14.92 -6.13 -36.62
N LYS A 23 -16.09 -6.74 -36.81
CA LYS A 23 -17.35 -6.00 -36.90
C LYS A 23 -17.69 -5.31 -35.56
N ARG A 24 -17.47 -5.99 -34.41
CA ARG A 24 -17.68 -5.39 -33.09
C ARG A 24 -16.79 -4.14 -32.91
N ASN A 25 -15.50 -4.27 -33.20
CA ASN A 25 -14.56 -3.17 -33.01
C ASN A 25 -14.86 -2.00 -33.93
N ALA A 26 -15.14 -2.25 -35.20
CA ALA A 26 -15.50 -1.20 -36.17
C ALA A 26 -16.79 -0.46 -35.80
N SER A 27 -17.81 -1.19 -35.30
CA SER A 27 -19.05 -0.56 -34.89
C SER A 27 -18.91 0.24 -33.59
N MET A 28 -18.11 -0.25 -32.63
CA MET A 28 -17.80 0.50 -31.39
C MET A 28 -17.01 1.78 -31.70
N GLN A 29 -16.06 1.73 -32.64
CA GLN A 29 -15.36 2.93 -33.07
C GLN A 29 -16.33 3.95 -33.71
N SER A 30 -17.24 3.51 -34.60
CA SER A 30 -18.25 4.38 -35.19
C SER A 30 -19.21 4.98 -34.15
N LEU A 31 -19.60 4.22 -33.13
CA LEU A 31 -20.42 4.73 -32.02
C LEU A 31 -19.69 5.80 -31.21
N ASN A 32 -18.39 5.63 -30.95
CA ASN A 32 -17.57 6.63 -30.26
C ASN A 32 -17.45 7.93 -31.09
N GLU A 33 -17.21 7.80 -32.40
CA GLU A 33 -17.17 8.95 -33.31
C GLU A 33 -18.51 9.73 -33.35
N LEU A 34 -19.64 9.03 -33.26
CA LEU A 34 -20.94 9.67 -33.14
C LEU A 34 -21.14 10.41 -31.82
N ALA A 35 -20.66 9.83 -30.72
CA ALA A 35 -20.68 10.47 -29.41
C ALA A 35 -19.83 11.76 -29.39
N GLU A 36 -18.64 11.73 -30.00
CA GLU A 36 -17.75 12.90 -30.13
C GLU A 36 -18.37 14.02 -30.97
N LYS A 37 -19.11 13.66 -32.03
CA LYS A 37 -19.75 14.65 -32.89
C LYS A 37 -20.93 15.37 -32.24
N ASN A 38 -21.76 14.65 -31.50
CA ASN A 38 -22.92 15.22 -30.80
C ASN A 38 -23.36 14.34 -29.63
N LEU A 39 -22.79 14.58 -28.48
CA LEU A 39 -23.06 13.80 -27.26
C LEU A 39 -24.52 13.87 -26.83
N SER A 40 -25.16 15.06 -26.93
CA SER A 40 -26.57 15.21 -26.53
C SER A 40 -27.51 14.31 -27.34
N LEU A 41 -27.42 14.38 -28.67
CA LEU A 41 -28.25 13.55 -29.57
C LEU A 41 -27.92 12.06 -29.37
N PHE A 42 -26.65 11.70 -29.18
CA PHE A 42 -26.22 10.33 -28.97
C PHE A 42 -26.88 9.75 -27.71
N LEU A 43 -26.77 10.44 -26.57
CA LEU A 43 -27.33 9.98 -25.28
C LEU A 43 -28.86 9.94 -25.31
N GLN A 44 -29.51 10.92 -25.95
CA GLN A 44 -30.99 10.89 -26.12
C GLN A 44 -31.45 9.71 -26.98
N THR A 45 -30.72 9.40 -28.06
CA THR A 45 -31.04 8.24 -28.91
C THR A 45 -30.87 6.92 -28.18
N LEU A 46 -29.75 6.77 -27.45
CA LEU A 46 -29.50 5.59 -26.62
C LEU A 46 -30.58 5.44 -25.52
N GLY A 47 -30.98 6.56 -24.88
CA GLY A 47 -32.05 6.56 -23.88
C GLY A 47 -33.42 6.13 -24.49
N ALA A 48 -33.71 6.58 -25.71
CA ALA A 48 -34.91 6.19 -26.43
C ALA A 48 -34.90 4.68 -26.82
N ILE A 49 -33.74 4.15 -27.21
CA ILE A 49 -33.58 2.71 -27.49
C ILE A 49 -33.72 1.90 -26.20
N LEU A 50 -33.09 2.34 -25.11
CA LEU A 50 -33.17 1.69 -23.81
C LEU A 50 -34.62 1.58 -23.30
N SER A 51 -35.41 2.64 -23.46
CA SER A 51 -36.80 2.68 -22.99
C SER A 51 -37.78 1.94 -23.92
N ASN A 52 -37.40 1.61 -25.15
CA ASN A 52 -38.29 1.01 -26.13
C ASN A 52 -38.46 -0.50 -25.95
N GLU A 53 -39.64 -0.95 -25.48
CA GLU A 53 -39.96 -2.37 -25.24
C GLU A 53 -39.93 -3.24 -26.50
N SER A 54 -40.06 -2.66 -27.71
CA SER A 54 -40.03 -3.43 -28.95
C SER A 54 -38.59 -3.84 -29.38
N LYS A 55 -37.55 -3.27 -28.78
CA LYS A 55 -36.16 -3.58 -29.10
C LYS A 55 -35.66 -4.82 -28.35
N LYS A 56 -34.71 -5.53 -28.98
CA LYS A 56 -34.07 -6.71 -28.37
C LYS A 56 -33.33 -6.32 -27.04
N SER A 57 -33.43 -7.18 -26.04
CA SER A 57 -32.80 -6.94 -24.71
C SER A 57 -31.30 -6.61 -24.79
N GLY A 58 -30.53 -7.33 -25.63
CA GLY A 58 -29.09 -7.07 -25.79
C GLY A 58 -28.80 -5.67 -26.30
N ILE A 59 -29.59 -5.14 -27.23
CA ILE A 59 -29.40 -3.78 -27.76
C ILE A 59 -29.75 -2.74 -26.69
N ARG A 60 -30.81 -2.96 -25.94
CA ARG A 60 -31.21 -2.10 -24.82
C ARG A 60 -30.17 -2.07 -23.71
N GLN A 61 -29.64 -3.24 -23.35
CA GLN A 61 -28.54 -3.33 -22.34
C GLN A 61 -27.28 -2.62 -22.82
N LEU A 62 -26.87 -2.82 -24.10
CA LEU A 62 -25.70 -2.16 -24.66
C LEU A 62 -25.91 -0.64 -24.68
N SER A 63 -27.10 -0.14 -24.97
CA SER A 63 -27.41 1.29 -24.90
C SER A 63 -27.20 1.85 -23.49
N ALA A 64 -27.65 1.13 -22.45
CA ALA A 64 -27.42 1.52 -21.06
C ALA A 64 -25.92 1.55 -20.70
N ILE A 65 -25.18 0.52 -21.13
CA ILE A 65 -23.72 0.42 -20.92
C ILE A 65 -23.00 1.60 -21.58
N LEU A 66 -23.37 1.94 -22.81
CA LEU A 66 -22.78 3.06 -23.53
C LEU A 66 -23.09 4.41 -22.87
N ILE A 67 -24.31 4.65 -22.40
CA ILE A 67 -24.64 5.85 -21.63
C ILE A 67 -23.76 5.94 -20.38
N LYS A 68 -23.71 4.86 -19.59
CA LYS A 68 -22.89 4.79 -18.38
C LYS A 68 -21.43 5.07 -18.67
N ASN A 69 -20.83 4.33 -19.63
CA ASN A 69 -19.40 4.44 -19.93
C ASN A 69 -19.04 5.81 -20.47
N SER A 70 -19.87 6.42 -21.33
CA SER A 70 -19.66 7.78 -21.82
C SER A 70 -19.57 8.80 -20.69
N LEU A 71 -20.42 8.66 -19.67
CA LEU A 71 -20.46 9.62 -18.57
C LEU A 71 -19.42 9.34 -17.48
N VAL A 72 -19.08 8.07 -17.21
CA VAL A 72 -18.17 7.69 -16.10
C VAL A 72 -16.71 7.69 -16.53
N HIS A 73 -16.40 7.13 -17.72
CA HIS A 73 -15.02 6.85 -18.11
C HIS A 73 -14.41 7.87 -19.09
N VAL A 74 -15.22 8.69 -19.76
CA VAL A 74 -14.74 9.69 -20.71
C VAL A 74 -14.82 11.08 -20.10
N GLU A 75 -13.68 11.61 -19.67
CA GLU A 75 -13.60 12.91 -18.99
C GLU A 75 -14.10 14.08 -19.86
N SER A 76 -13.80 14.06 -21.15
CA SER A 76 -14.29 15.09 -22.09
C SER A 76 -15.82 15.08 -22.16
N PHE A 77 -16.45 13.92 -22.19
CA PHE A 77 -17.93 13.81 -22.23
C PHE A 77 -18.57 14.23 -20.92
N ARG A 78 -17.94 13.92 -19.76
CA ARG A 78 -18.37 14.43 -18.46
C ARG A 78 -18.31 15.95 -18.40
N LYS A 79 -17.25 16.55 -18.95
CA LYS A 79 -17.16 18.01 -19.04
C LYS A 79 -18.28 18.59 -19.89
N ILE A 80 -18.55 18.02 -21.10
CA ILE A 80 -19.65 18.42 -21.96
C ILE A 80 -21.00 18.28 -21.23
N TRP A 81 -21.24 17.15 -20.53
CA TRP A 81 -22.42 16.95 -19.72
C TRP A 81 -22.61 18.08 -18.71
N ASN A 82 -21.57 18.46 -17.99
CA ASN A 82 -21.67 19.44 -16.90
C ASN A 82 -21.82 20.87 -17.41
N THR A 83 -21.12 21.24 -18.49
CA THR A 83 -20.98 22.65 -18.90
C THR A 83 -21.72 23.02 -20.19
N GLU A 84 -21.98 22.08 -21.08
CA GLU A 84 -22.48 22.38 -22.44
C GLU A 84 -23.87 21.82 -22.72
N LEU A 85 -24.27 20.67 -22.10
CA LEU A 85 -25.61 20.14 -22.30
C LEU A 85 -26.68 21.04 -21.68
N SER A 86 -27.73 21.32 -22.46
CA SER A 86 -28.88 22.06 -21.96
C SER A 86 -29.63 21.30 -20.86
N LEU A 87 -30.23 22.05 -19.92
CA LEU A 87 -31.06 21.45 -18.85
C LEU A 87 -32.22 20.63 -19.44
N GLU A 88 -32.75 21.02 -20.58
CA GLU A 88 -33.85 20.32 -21.25
C GLU A 88 -33.39 18.97 -21.80
N ASP A 89 -32.24 18.90 -22.44
CA ASP A 89 -31.63 17.66 -22.93
C ASP A 89 -31.34 16.68 -21.79
N LYS A 90 -30.71 17.17 -20.70
CA LYS A 90 -30.48 16.36 -19.50
C LYS A 90 -31.77 15.83 -18.95
N LYS A 91 -32.80 16.65 -18.82
CA LYS A 91 -34.13 16.24 -18.33
C LYS A 91 -34.78 15.17 -19.22
N LYS A 92 -34.64 15.29 -20.53
CA LYS A 92 -35.17 14.30 -21.49
C LYS A 92 -34.45 12.96 -21.33
N ILE A 93 -33.12 12.95 -21.22
CA ILE A 93 -32.35 11.73 -21.01
C ILE A 93 -32.75 11.07 -19.67
N LYS A 94 -32.80 11.85 -18.59
CA LYS A 94 -33.22 11.40 -17.26
C LYS A 94 -34.59 10.77 -17.25
N LEU A 95 -35.59 11.37 -17.95
CA LEU A 95 -36.93 10.85 -18.07
C LEU A 95 -36.98 9.53 -18.83
N LEU A 96 -36.25 9.40 -19.94
CA LEU A 96 -36.18 8.16 -20.71
C LEU A 96 -35.60 7.01 -19.86
N VAL A 97 -34.57 7.28 -19.08
CA VAL A 97 -33.98 6.26 -18.21
C VAL A 97 -34.94 5.89 -17.07
N LEU A 98 -35.58 6.87 -16.41
CA LEU A 98 -36.55 6.61 -15.34
C LEU A 98 -37.75 5.80 -15.85
N SER A 99 -38.28 6.08 -17.05
CA SER A 99 -39.39 5.33 -17.63
C SER A 99 -39.04 3.85 -17.85
N THR A 100 -37.77 3.52 -18.00
CA THR A 100 -37.29 2.16 -18.20
C THR A 100 -37.40 1.29 -16.95
N LEU A 101 -37.55 1.89 -15.76
CA LEU A 101 -37.78 1.14 -14.50
C LEU A 101 -39.06 0.29 -14.51
N ALA A 102 -40.03 0.61 -15.36
CA ALA A 102 -41.24 -0.17 -15.58
C ALA A 102 -41.07 -1.32 -16.60
N SER A 103 -39.88 -1.52 -17.17
CA SER A 103 -39.66 -2.53 -18.19
C SER A 103 -40.08 -3.93 -17.72
N SER A 104 -40.65 -4.72 -18.61
CA SER A 104 -41.02 -6.11 -18.33
C SER A 104 -39.79 -7.01 -18.07
N LYS A 105 -38.61 -6.65 -18.59
CA LYS A 105 -37.35 -7.39 -18.48
C LYS A 105 -36.51 -6.94 -17.32
N LYS A 106 -36.18 -7.84 -16.39
CA LYS A 106 -35.39 -7.56 -15.18
C LYS A 106 -34.01 -6.99 -15.51
N GLU A 107 -33.30 -7.59 -16.47
CA GLU A 107 -31.96 -7.16 -16.89
C GLU A 107 -31.94 -5.73 -17.43
N ILE A 108 -33.03 -5.28 -18.04
CA ILE A 108 -33.17 -3.92 -18.55
C ILE A 108 -33.44 -2.94 -17.39
N ARG A 109 -34.28 -3.33 -16.43
CA ARG A 109 -34.51 -2.53 -15.22
C ARG A 109 -33.22 -2.30 -14.44
N THR A 110 -32.43 -3.36 -14.20
CA THR A 110 -31.14 -3.27 -13.52
C THR A 110 -30.14 -2.38 -14.30
N SER A 111 -30.15 -2.48 -15.64
CA SER A 111 -29.32 -1.61 -16.48
C SER A 111 -29.71 -0.14 -16.34
N ALA A 112 -31.03 0.16 -16.31
CA ALA A 112 -31.53 1.50 -16.05
C ALA A 112 -31.13 2.03 -14.66
N CYS A 113 -31.25 1.21 -13.61
CA CYS A 113 -30.80 1.56 -12.25
C CYS A 113 -29.30 1.96 -12.24
N SER A 114 -28.45 1.23 -12.98
CA SER A 114 -27.02 1.54 -13.09
C SER A 114 -26.76 2.86 -13.81
N VAL A 115 -27.56 3.21 -14.83
CA VAL A 115 -27.47 4.51 -15.52
C VAL A 115 -27.93 5.64 -14.60
N ILE A 116 -29.03 5.46 -13.87
CA ILE A 116 -29.54 6.45 -12.90
C ILE A 116 -28.47 6.75 -11.84
N SER A 117 -27.86 5.72 -11.26
CA SER A 117 -26.77 5.86 -10.29
C SER A 117 -25.57 6.62 -10.86
N SER A 118 -25.19 6.32 -12.11
CA SER A 118 -24.08 7.01 -12.78
C SER A 118 -24.36 8.49 -13.04
N ILE A 119 -25.59 8.83 -13.42
CA ILE A 119 -26.01 10.22 -13.59
C ILE A 119 -26.02 10.93 -12.24
N SER A 120 -26.52 10.29 -11.17
CA SER A 120 -26.58 10.89 -9.83
C SER A 120 -25.21 11.20 -9.26
N LYS A 121 -24.20 10.39 -9.58
CA LYS A 121 -22.79 10.64 -9.19
C LYS A 121 -22.22 11.91 -9.84
N ILE A 122 -22.53 12.12 -11.11
CA ILE A 122 -21.99 13.24 -11.91
C ILE A 122 -22.74 14.55 -11.59
N ASP A 123 -24.03 14.45 -11.35
CA ASP A 123 -24.93 15.56 -11.01
C ASP A 123 -24.94 15.83 -9.49
N SER A 124 -23.79 15.78 -8.83
CA SER A 124 -23.70 16.12 -7.38
C SER A 124 -23.58 17.64 -7.16
N PRO A 125 -24.34 18.27 -6.25
CA PRO A 125 -25.34 17.69 -5.33
C PRO A 125 -26.67 17.37 -6.03
N ILE A 126 -27.18 16.16 -5.84
CA ILE A 126 -28.36 15.64 -6.55
C ILE A 126 -29.65 16.40 -6.24
N THR A 127 -29.73 16.98 -5.06
CA THR A 127 -30.88 17.78 -4.62
C THR A 127 -31.10 19.04 -5.45
N GLU A 128 -30.05 19.58 -6.04
CA GLU A 128 -30.11 20.78 -6.89
C GLU A 128 -30.25 20.42 -8.37
N THR A 129 -29.57 19.36 -8.80
CA THR A 129 -29.44 19.01 -10.21
C THR A 129 -30.47 18.02 -10.72
N TRP A 130 -31.05 17.20 -9.78
CA TRP A 130 -32.13 16.26 -10.06
C TRP A 130 -33.07 16.09 -8.87
N PRO A 131 -33.73 17.17 -8.43
CA PRO A 131 -34.53 17.20 -7.20
C PRO A 131 -35.70 16.20 -7.19
N GLU A 132 -36.25 15.81 -8.35
CA GLU A 132 -37.37 14.88 -8.47
C GLU A 132 -36.96 13.42 -8.31
N LEU A 133 -35.65 13.06 -8.38
CA LEU A 133 -35.23 11.66 -8.42
C LEU A 133 -35.62 10.91 -7.15
N LEU A 134 -35.15 11.38 -5.99
CA LEU A 134 -35.35 10.67 -4.71
C LEU A 134 -36.82 10.60 -4.33
N PRO A 135 -37.65 11.68 -4.42
CA PRO A 135 -39.10 11.59 -4.24
C PRO A 135 -39.74 10.59 -5.17
N SER A 136 -39.45 10.63 -6.47
CA SER A 136 -40.02 9.69 -7.45
C SER A 136 -39.68 8.23 -7.13
N LEU A 137 -38.42 7.93 -6.76
CA LEU A 137 -38.01 6.57 -6.41
C LEU A 137 -38.66 6.10 -5.10
N THR A 138 -38.80 6.96 -4.09
CA THR A 138 -39.43 6.63 -2.82
C THR A 138 -40.92 6.38 -2.98
N ASP A 139 -41.63 7.16 -3.80
CA ASP A 139 -43.04 6.94 -4.12
C ASP A 139 -43.24 5.63 -4.87
N ASN A 140 -42.41 5.37 -5.86
CA ASN A 140 -42.48 4.12 -6.65
C ASN A 140 -42.05 2.87 -5.86
N ALA A 141 -41.36 3.00 -4.74
CA ALA A 141 -41.13 1.90 -3.80
C ALA A 141 -42.44 1.33 -3.20
N PHE A 142 -43.56 2.07 -3.28
CA PHE A 142 -44.92 1.62 -2.90
C PHE A 142 -45.82 1.31 -4.09
N ASN A 143 -45.31 1.33 -5.30
CA ASN A 143 -46.10 1.08 -6.50
C ASN A 143 -46.80 -0.29 -6.46
N SER A 144 -48.01 -0.37 -7.01
CA SER A 144 -48.74 -1.62 -7.14
C SER A 144 -48.15 -2.57 -8.18
N ASP A 145 -47.46 -2.04 -9.19
CA ASP A 145 -46.69 -2.84 -10.12
C ASP A 145 -45.40 -3.32 -9.42
N LEU A 146 -45.25 -4.65 -9.33
CA LEU A 146 -44.12 -5.30 -8.67
C LEU A 146 -42.80 -4.96 -9.36
N ASN A 147 -42.78 -4.88 -10.70
CA ASN A 147 -41.56 -4.57 -11.44
C ASN A 147 -41.04 -3.15 -11.14
N MET A 148 -41.97 -2.18 -11.14
CA MET A 148 -41.63 -0.80 -10.80
C MET A 148 -41.20 -0.68 -9.34
N LYS A 149 -41.89 -1.35 -8.40
CA LYS A 149 -41.51 -1.39 -6.99
C LYS A 149 -40.10 -1.90 -6.79
N LEU A 150 -39.79 -3.07 -7.35
CA LEU A 150 -38.44 -3.68 -7.22
C LEU A 150 -37.36 -2.81 -7.83
N SER A 151 -37.62 -2.23 -9.01
CA SER A 151 -36.65 -1.37 -9.70
C SER A 151 -36.41 -0.05 -8.97
N ALA A 152 -37.45 0.54 -8.42
CA ALA A 152 -37.35 1.77 -7.63
C ALA A 152 -36.52 1.54 -6.37
N ILE A 153 -36.74 0.42 -5.66
CA ILE A 153 -35.92 0.03 -4.50
C ILE A 153 -34.47 -0.26 -4.90
N GLU A 154 -34.24 -0.95 -6.04
CA GLU A 154 -32.91 -1.21 -6.56
C GLU A 154 -32.18 0.09 -6.92
N ALA A 155 -32.86 1.01 -7.60
CA ALA A 155 -32.33 2.31 -7.97
C ALA A 155 -31.97 3.16 -6.74
N LEU A 156 -32.81 3.16 -5.70
CA LEU A 156 -32.50 3.82 -4.43
C LEU A 156 -31.19 3.30 -3.83
N GLY A 157 -31.01 1.97 -3.82
CA GLY A 157 -29.78 1.36 -3.34
C GLY A 157 -28.57 1.83 -4.12
N TYR A 158 -28.59 1.75 -5.45
CA TYR A 158 -27.46 2.14 -6.31
C TYR A 158 -27.17 3.65 -6.27
N VAL A 159 -28.17 4.49 -6.14
CA VAL A 159 -27.98 5.94 -5.97
C VAL A 159 -27.28 6.20 -4.63
N CYS A 160 -27.71 5.54 -3.55
CA CYS A 160 -27.09 5.71 -2.22
C CYS A 160 -25.67 5.16 -2.15
N GLU A 161 -25.31 4.16 -2.97
CA GLU A 161 -23.94 3.67 -3.11
C GLU A 161 -22.97 4.76 -3.60
N GLU A 162 -23.42 5.62 -4.52
CA GLU A 162 -22.59 6.68 -5.11
C GLU A 162 -22.60 8.00 -4.31
N LEU A 163 -23.55 8.17 -3.39
CA LEU A 163 -23.66 9.39 -2.59
C LEU A 163 -22.77 9.35 -1.35
N THR A 164 -22.36 10.53 -0.94
CA THR A 164 -21.66 10.76 0.34
C THR A 164 -22.54 11.54 1.29
N ILE A 165 -22.26 11.50 2.59
CA ILE A 165 -23.00 12.26 3.61
C ILE A 165 -23.06 13.77 3.28
N LYS A 166 -22.04 14.30 2.61
CA LYS A 166 -21.97 15.72 2.19
C LYS A 166 -22.79 16.03 0.95
N SER A 167 -23.14 15.02 0.15
CA SER A 167 -23.85 15.20 -1.14
C SER A 167 -25.35 14.98 -1.07
N ILE A 168 -25.88 14.60 0.11
CA ILE A 168 -27.31 14.35 0.33
C ILE A 168 -27.83 15.08 1.58
N ASP A 169 -29.03 15.63 1.49
CA ASP A 169 -29.70 16.22 2.64
C ASP A 169 -30.16 15.12 3.62
N PRO A 170 -29.96 15.26 4.94
CA PRO A 170 -30.47 14.32 5.94
C PRO A 170 -31.96 14.02 5.85
N SER A 171 -32.79 14.97 5.44
CA SER A 171 -34.23 14.76 5.24
C SER A 171 -34.54 13.75 4.12
N ASN A 172 -33.71 13.70 3.09
CA ASN A 172 -33.84 12.70 2.02
C ASN A 172 -33.42 11.31 2.50
N VAL A 173 -32.40 11.22 3.36
CA VAL A 173 -32.02 9.94 3.99
C VAL A 173 -33.17 9.42 4.85
N ASP A 174 -33.83 10.29 5.63
CA ASP A 174 -35.01 9.96 6.44
C ASP A 174 -36.16 9.41 5.57
N GLN A 175 -36.46 10.03 4.42
CA GLN A 175 -37.46 9.57 3.47
C GLN A 175 -37.13 8.18 2.89
N ILE A 176 -35.90 7.97 2.44
CA ILE A 176 -35.44 6.69 1.91
C ILE A 176 -35.56 5.59 2.97
N LEU A 177 -35.03 5.85 4.19
CA LEU A 177 -35.10 4.88 5.29
C LEU A 177 -36.55 4.55 5.63
N ASN A 178 -37.42 5.53 5.72
CA ASN A 178 -38.83 5.31 6.00
C ASN A 178 -39.48 4.43 4.91
N ALA A 179 -39.21 4.69 3.63
CA ALA A 179 -39.76 3.88 2.52
C ALA A 179 -39.26 2.44 2.60
N LEU A 180 -37.98 2.22 2.87
CA LEU A 180 -37.41 0.87 2.98
C LEU A 180 -37.93 0.13 4.20
N ILE A 181 -37.98 0.76 5.38
CA ILE A 181 -38.49 0.12 6.60
C ILE A 181 -39.99 -0.21 6.53
N GLN A 182 -40.78 0.67 5.94
CA GLN A 182 -42.20 0.36 5.71
C GLN A 182 -42.38 -0.82 4.76
N ASN A 183 -41.58 -0.94 3.72
CA ASN A 183 -41.59 -2.11 2.85
C ASN A 183 -41.16 -3.41 3.56
N LEU A 184 -40.20 -3.37 4.48
CA LEU A 184 -39.89 -4.53 5.33
C LEU A 184 -41.04 -4.95 6.22
N LYS A 185 -41.74 -4.02 6.80
CA LYS A 185 -42.87 -4.25 7.71
C LYS A 185 -44.18 -4.67 7.00
N ASN A 186 -44.26 -4.49 5.70
CA ASN A 186 -45.46 -4.86 4.96
C ASN A 186 -45.57 -6.39 4.81
N PRO A 187 -46.54 -7.03 5.48
CA PRO A 187 -46.69 -8.49 5.45
C PRO A 187 -47.06 -9.06 4.09
N GLN A 188 -47.57 -8.23 3.18
CA GLN A 188 -47.99 -8.62 1.83
C GLN A 188 -46.83 -8.66 0.83
N ASN A 189 -45.69 -8.11 1.19
CA ASN A 189 -44.53 -8.12 0.32
C ASN A 189 -43.92 -9.54 0.21
N SER A 190 -43.56 -9.91 -1.03
CA SER A 190 -42.86 -11.15 -1.32
C SER A 190 -41.43 -11.15 -0.79
N VAL A 191 -40.84 -12.33 -0.67
CA VAL A 191 -39.40 -12.48 -0.30
C VAL A 191 -38.48 -11.70 -1.25
N GLU A 192 -38.82 -11.61 -2.52
CA GLU A 192 -38.06 -10.86 -3.52
C GLU A 192 -37.98 -9.37 -3.17
N VAL A 193 -39.11 -8.78 -2.73
CA VAL A 193 -39.13 -7.38 -2.26
C VAL A 193 -38.29 -7.22 -0.99
N VAL A 194 -38.42 -8.15 -0.05
CA VAL A 194 -37.61 -8.13 1.20
C VAL A 194 -36.10 -8.18 0.89
N LEU A 195 -35.66 -9.07 0.02
CA LEU A 195 -34.27 -9.18 -0.41
C LEU A 195 -33.76 -7.89 -1.06
N GLN A 196 -34.59 -7.28 -1.93
CA GLN A 196 -34.23 -6.03 -2.58
C GLN A 196 -34.12 -4.86 -1.60
N VAL A 197 -35.01 -4.80 -0.60
CA VAL A 197 -34.97 -3.80 0.46
C VAL A 197 -33.73 -3.95 1.34
N LEU A 198 -33.40 -5.19 1.74
CA LEU A 198 -32.19 -5.46 2.54
C LEU A 198 -30.93 -5.05 1.78
N LYS A 199 -30.89 -5.31 0.45
CA LYS A 199 -29.80 -4.87 -0.42
C LYS A 199 -29.71 -3.34 -0.51
N ALA A 200 -30.84 -2.64 -0.63
CA ALA A 200 -30.87 -1.19 -0.62
C ALA A 200 -30.43 -0.60 0.72
N LEU A 201 -30.89 -1.17 1.84
CA LEU A 201 -30.48 -0.77 3.20
C LEU A 201 -28.95 -0.89 3.40
N TYR A 202 -28.32 -1.90 2.84
CA TYR A 202 -26.84 -2.07 2.89
C TYR A 202 -26.11 -0.81 2.42
N TYR A 203 -26.57 -0.17 1.35
CA TYR A 203 -25.96 1.06 0.84
C TYR A 203 -26.39 2.31 1.61
N VAL A 204 -27.66 2.39 2.02
CA VAL A 204 -28.22 3.56 2.71
C VAL A 204 -27.62 3.74 4.11
N ILE A 205 -27.23 2.64 4.76
CA ILE A 205 -26.76 2.67 6.14
C ILE A 205 -25.56 3.59 6.34
N ARG A 206 -24.69 3.73 5.35
CA ARG A 206 -23.52 4.65 5.39
C ARG A 206 -23.91 6.12 5.50
N LEU A 207 -25.07 6.47 4.99
CA LEU A 207 -25.60 7.83 4.98
C LEU A 207 -26.43 8.14 6.25
N ALA A 208 -26.83 7.12 7.00
CA ALA A 208 -27.81 7.18 8.07
C ALA A 208 -27.23 7.53 9.46
N GLN A 209 -26.08 8.19 9.55
CA GLN A 209 -25.41 8.47 10.85
C GLN A 209 -26.30 9.24 11.83
N LYS A 210 -27.08 10.21 11.35
CA LYS A 210 -28.02 10.98 12.18
C LYS A 210 -29.11 10.08 12.76
N ASN A 211 -29.68 9.17 11.97
CA ASN A 211 -30.73 8.24 12.39
C ASN A 211 -30.21 7.22 13.41
N PHE A 212 -28.96 6.75 13.25
CA PHE A 212 -28.30 5.87 14.22
C PHE A 212 -27.96 6.57 15.53
N SER A 213 -27.67 7.86 15.52
CA SER A 213 -27.48 8.64 16.75
C SER A 213 -28.79 8.80 17.54
N ASN A 214 -29.95 8.80 16.86
CA ASN A 214 -31.26 8.89 17.47
C ASN A 214 -31.74 7.50 17.99
N LYS A 215 -31.90 7.36 19.31
CA LYS A 215 -32.23 6.08 19.95
C LYS A 215 -33.56 5.48 19.43
N LYS A 216 -34.57 6.30 19.14
CA LYS A 216 -35.89 5.82 18.67
C LYS A 216 -35.80 5.31 17.21
N GLU A 217 -35.17 6.05 16.35
CA GLU A 217 -35.02 5.69 14.94
C GLU A 217 -34.14 4.45 14.77
N ARG A 218 -33.00 4.40 15.49
CA ARG A 218 -32.16 3.23 15.56
C ARG A 218 -32.92 1.98 16.00
N ALA A 219 -33.76 2.10 17.03
CA ALA A 219 -34.55 0.98 17.51
C ALA A 219 -35.54 0.48 16.44
N ILE A 220 -36.16 1.38 15.67
CA ILE A 220 -37.05 1.00 14.57
C ILE A 220 -36.30 0.20 13.50
N ILE A 221 -35.07 0.63 13.12
CA ILE A 221 -34.25 -0.03 12.12
C ILE A 221 -33.87 -1.44 12.59
N PHE A 222 -33.26 -1.58 13.77
CA PHE A 222 -32.83 -2.86 14.30
C PHE A 222 -33.99 -3.84 14.50
N ASN A 223 -35.09 -3.41 15.12
CA ASN A 223 -36.26 -4.25 15.38
C ASN A 223 -36.87 -4.76 14.06
N SER A 224 -36.95 -3.90 13.00
CA SER A 224 -37.45 -4.34 11.70
C SER A 224 -36.58 -5.41 11.06
N ILE A 225 -35.23 -5.30 11.19
CA ILE A 225 -34.29 -6.30 10.69
C ILE A 225 -34.45 -7.63 11.46
N PHE A 226 -34.58 -7.59 12.80
CA PHE A 226 -34.72 -8.79 13.61
C PHE A 226 -36.09 -9.47 13.38
N GLU A 227 -37.16 -8.71 13.18
CA GLU A 227 -38.49 -9.24 12.81
C GLU A 227 -38.42 -10.03 11.49
N ILE A 228 -37.70 -9.49 10.49
CA ILE A 228 -37.50 -10.17 9.21
C ILE A 228 -36.60 -11.41 9.40
N GLY A 229 -35.50 -11.31 10.16
CA GLY A 229 -34.66 -12.45 10.48
C GLY A 229 -35.38 -13.59 11.17
N THR A 230 -36.35 -13.27 12.02
CA THR A 230 -37.21 -14.26 12.68
C THR A 230 -38.25 -14.85 11.73
N LYS A 231 -38.87 -13.99 10.92
CA LYS A 231 -39.90 -14.43 9.93
C LYS A 231 -39.31 -15.38 8.88
N TYR A 232 -38.08 -15.16 8.49
CA TYR A 232 -37.36 -15.91 7.45
C TYR A 232 -36.17 -16.68 7.98
N GLU A 233 -36.27 -17.26 9.19
CA GLU A 233 -35.19 -17.95 9.90
C GLU A 233 -34.60 -19.18 9.19
N THR A 234 -35.24 -19.66 8.12
CA THR A 234 -34.79 -20.77 7.27
C THR A 234 -34.41 -20.35 5.86
N ASP A 235 -34.62 -19.10 5.49
CA ASP A 235 -34.28 -18.60 4.16
C ASP A 235 -32.82 -18.08 4.17
N GLU A 236 -31.90 -18.86 3.60
CA GLU A 236 -30.48 -18.58 3.56
C GLU A 236 -30.17 -17.26 2.84
N ASN A 237 -30.91 -16.89 1.80
CA ASN A 237 -30.69 -15.65 1.08
C ASN A 237 -31.04 -14.41 1.93
N VAL A 238 -32.13 -14.50 2.70
CA VAL A 238 -32.51 -13.42 3.62
C VAL A 238 -31.50 -13.28 4.75
N LEU A 239 -31.08 -14.42 5.33
CA LEU A 239 -30.07 -14.43 6.39
C LEU A 239 -28.71 -13.89 5.90
N ASP A 240 -28.29 -14.25 4.66
CA ASP A 240 -27.10 -13.70 4.01
C ASP A 240 -27.14 -12.15 3.94
N LYS A 241 -28.28 -11.59 3.49
CA LYS A 241 -28.42 -10.14 3.40
C LYS A 241 -28.47 -9.44 4.76
N ILE A 242 -29.08 -10.05 5.75
CA ILE A 242 -29.08 -9.52 7.12
C ILE A 242 -27.65 -9.55 7.71
N ALA A 243 -26.93 -10.65 7.52
CA ALA A 243 -25.54 -10.76 8.00
C ALA A 243 -24.65 -9.71 7.33
N MET A 244 -24.72 -9.55 6.01
CA MET A 244 -23.98 -8.50 5.29
C MET A 244 -24.34 -7.10 5.79
N LEU A 245 -25.62 -6.85 6.10
CA LEU A 245 -26.05 -5.56 6.62
C LEU A 245 -25.48 -5.28 8.02
N PHE A 246 -25.41 -6.28 8.90
CA PHE A 246 -24.76 -6.13 10.21
C PHE A 246 -23.24 -5.91 10.07
N ILE A 247 -22.58 -6.61 9.16
CA ILE A 247 -21.15 -6.39 8.89
C ILE A 247 -20.92 -4.95 8.42
N GLU A 248 -21.73 -4.45 7.50
CA GLU A 248 -21.64 -3.06 7.02
C GLU A 248 -21.86 -2.04 8.15
N MET A 249 -22.87 -2.25 9.00
CA MET A 249 -23.10 -1.40 10.17
C MET A 249 -21.89 -1.38 11.12
N LEU A 250 -21.29 -2.54 11.37
CA LEU A 250 -20.19 -2.70 12.31
C LEU A 250 -18.84 -2.23 11.74
N SER A 251 -18.70 -2.16 10.42
CA SER A 251 -17.53 -1.57 9.75
C SER A 251 -17.46 -0.04 9.92
N ILE A 252 -18.58 0.60 10.29
CA ILE A 252 -18.65 2.03 10.56
C ILE A 252 -18.37 2.26 12.04
N SER A 253 -17.15 2.69 12.35
CA SER A 253 -16.63 2.85 13.72
C SER A 253 -17.58 3.59 14.69
N SER A 254 -18.32 4.62 14.21
CA SER A 254 -19.28 5.34 15.05
C SER A 254 -20.49 4.50 15.48
N TYR A 255 -20.85 3.44 14.73
CA TYR A 255 -22.01 2.61 15.04
C TYR A 255 -21.74 1.60 16.14
N TYR A 256 -20.48 1.27 16.40
CA TYR A 256 -20.09 0.45 17.54
C TYR A 256 -20.67 0.98 18.88
N ASP A 257 -20.75 2.29 19.04
CA ASP A 257 -21.28 2.90 20.27
C ASP A 257 -22.80 2.77 20.38
N TYR A 258 -23.49 2.50 19.29
CA TYR A 258 -24.96 2.46 19.19
C TYR A 258 -25.55 1.05 19.24
N ILE A 259 -24.73 -0.01 19.16
CA ILE A 259 -25.25 -1.39 19.19
C ILE A 259 -25.55 -1.90 20.60
N GLU A 260 -25.23 -1.19 21.67
CA GLU A 260 -25.31 -1.69 23.05
C GLU A 260 -26.69 -2.30 23.40
N ASP A 261 -27.79 -1.61 23.02
CA ASP A 261 -29.15 -2.08 23.27
C ASP A 261 -29.53 -3.34 22.47
N PHE A 262 -28.80 -3.63 21.37
CA PHE A 262 -29.08 -4.72 20.41
C PHE A 262 -27.99 -5.77 20.37
N PHE A 263 -26.91 -5.58 21.10
CA PHE A 263 -25.73 -6.46 21.08
C PHE A 263 -26.10 -7.93 21.31
N ALA A 264 -26.91 -8.22 22.32
CA ALA A 264 -27.30 -9.59 22.63
C ALA A 264 -28.07 -10.25 21.47
N GLN A 265 -28.90 -9.50 20.75
CA GLN A 265 -29.68 -10.01 19.60
C GLN A 265 -28.77 -10.22 18.39
N ILE A 266 -27.83 -9.30 18.11
CA ILE A 266 -26.85 -9.45 17.03
C ILE A 266 -26.00 -10.71 17.26
N ILE A 267 -25.48 -10.88 18.45
CA ILE A 267 -24.66 -12.04 18.81
C ILE A 267 -25.49 -13.34 18.74
N LYS A 268 -26.72 -13.34 19.25
CA LYS A 268 -27.60 -14.51 19.11
C LYS A 268 -27.83 -14.89 17.66
N PHE A 269 -28.08 -13.90 16.80
CA PHE A 269 -28.20 -14.12 15.36
C PHE A 269 -26.92 -14.74 14.78
N SER A 270 -25.74 -14.13 15.07
CA SER A 270 -24.43 -14.60 14.62
C SER A 270 -24.19 -16.07 15.04
N PHE A 271 -24.32 -16.39 16.33
CA PHE A 271 -24.14 -17.76 16.82
C PHE A 271 -25.10 -18.76 16.19
N ASN A 272 -26.37 -18.38 16.01
CA ASN A 272 -27.38 -19.25 15.43
C ASN A 272 -27.03 -19.64 13.99
N ILE A 273 -26.63 -18.69 13.17
CA ILE A 273 -26.25 -18.99 11.78
C ILE A 273 -24.97 -19.83 11.71
N VAL A 274 -23.96 -19.54 12.54
CA VAL A 274 -22.76 -20.39 12.60
C VAL A 274 -23.10 -21.83 12.99
N GLN A 275 -23.86 -22.05 14.07
CA GLN A 275 -24.20 -23.38 14.52
C GLN A 275 -25.06 -24.15 13.52
N LYS A 276 -26.00 -23.47 12.86
CA LYS A 276 -26.96 -24.12 11.95
C LYS A 276 -26.33 -24.47 10.59
N TYR A 277 -25.44 -23.61 10.09
CA TYR A 277 -24.98 -23.68 8.71
C TYR A 277 -23.52 -24.08 8.52
N LYS A 278 -22.74 -24.29 9.57
CA LYS A 278 -21.32 -24.66 9.49
C LYS A 278 -21.03 -25.95 8.71
N GLU A 279 -22.00 -26.85 8.53
CA GLU A 279 -21.85 -28.10 7.78
C GLU A 279 -22.57 -28.08 6.43
N SER A 280 -23.44 -27.09 6.19
CA SER A 280 -24.30 -27.05 4.99
C SER A 280 -24.08 -25.82 4.11
N ASN A 281 -23.63 -24.70 4.68
CA ASN A 281 -23.38 -23.45 3.95
C ASN A 281 -22.27 -22.65 4.67
N ASP A 282 -21.02 -22.97 4.32
CA ASP A 282 -19.83 -22.33 4.91
C ASP A 282 -19.85 -20.80 4.77
N ARG A 283 -20.32 -20.29 3.63
CA ARG A 283 -20.40 -18.84 3.39
C ARG A 283 -21.29 -18.16 4.43
N LEU A 284 -22.46 -18.71 4.72
CA LEU A 284 -23.37 -18.12 5.70
C LEU A 284 -22.81 -18.20 7.12
N ALA A 285 -22.17 -19.34 7.45
CA ALA A 285 -21.48 -19.49 8.72
C ALA A 285 -20.32 -18.49 8.87
N LEU A 286 -19.54 -18.27 7.82
CA LEU A 286 -18.47 -17.28 7.80
C LEU A 286 -18.97 -15.85 8.02
N LEU A 287 -20.10 -15.46 7.40
CA LEU A 287 -20.71 -14.15 7.66
C LEU A 287 -21.10 -14.00 9.15
N GLY A 288 -21.54 -15.07 9.80
CA GLY A 288 -21.79 -15.05 11.25
C GLY A 288 -20.53 -14.77 12.07
N LEU A 289 -19.44 -15.40 11.71
CA LEU A 289 -18.14 -15.15 12.36
C LEU A 289 -17.60 -13.73 12.06
N GLU A 290 -17.79 -13.25 10.83
CA GLU A 290 -17.36 -11.90 10.40
C GLU A 290 -18.03 -10.79 11.21
N ILE A 291 -19.31 -10.95 11.59
CA ILE A 291 -19.98 -10.02 12.52
C ILE A 291 -19.19 -9.88 13.82
N ILE A 292 -18.70 -11.00 14.36
CA ILE A 292 -17.90 -11.01 15.59
C ILE A 292 -16.52 -10.39 15.35
N CYS A 293 -15.89 -10.68 14.20
CA CYS A 293 -14.62 -10.10 13.81
C CYS A 293 -14.71 -8.56 13.73
N CYS A 294 -15.72 -8.00 13.08
CA CYS A 294 -15.91 -6.56 12.99
C CYS A 294 -16.00 -5.89 14.38
N ILE A 295 -16.71 -6.50 15.32
CA ILE A 295 -16.78 -5.99 16.70
C ILE A 295 -15.39 -6.03 17.35
N GLY A 296 -14.67 -7.12 17.19
CA GLY A 296 -13.36 -7.31 17.80
C GLY A 296 -12.29 -6.39 17.20
N ASP A 297 -12.31 -6.19 15.89
CA ASP A 297 -11.39 -5.28 15.18
C ASP A 297 -11.57 -3.83 15.65
N GLU A 298 -12.82 -3.38 15.83
CA GLU A 298 -13.09 -2.05 16.40
C GLU A 298 -12.62 -1.96 17.86
N GLU A 299 -12.79 -3.01 18.67
CA GLU A 299 -12.28 -3.04 20.06
C GLU A 299 -10.75 -2.95 20.11
N VAL A 300 -10.04 -3.68 19.24
CA VAL A 300 -8.57 -3.61 19.14
C VAL A 300 -8.13 -2.21 18.69
N SER A 301 -8.82 -1.64 17.70
CA SER A 301 -8.55 -0.28 17.23
C SER A 301 -8.68 0.75 18.36
N ARG A 302 -9.69 0.61 19.22
CA ARG A 302 -9.93 1.52 20.38
C ARG A 302 -8.92 1.31 21.51
N THR A 303 -8.37 0.13 21.67
CA THR A 303 -7.37 -0.16 22.72
C THR A 303 -5.95 0.14 22.30
N ASN A 304 -5.66 0.29 21.01
CA ASN A 304 -4.31 0.52 20.51
C ASN A 304 -3.83 1.94 20.86
N LEU A 305 -2.79 2.04 21.70
CA LEU A 305 -2.22 3.31 22.16
C LEU A 305 -1.61 4.16 21.02
N GLU A 306 -1.09 3.55 19.98
CA GLU A 306 -0.58 4.27 18.80
C GLU A 306 -1.72 4.93 18.04
N TYR A 307 -2.82 4.24 17.86
CA TYR A 307 -4.02 4.78 17.24
C TYR A 307 -4.62 5.94 18.05
N ILE A 308 -4.65 5.79 19.38
CA ILE A 308 -5.11 6.86 20.30
C ILE A 308 -4.19 8.09 20.19
N ASN A 309 -2.89 7.91 20.07
CA ASN A 309 -1.94 9.02 19.92
C ASN A 309 -2.07 9.73 18.57
N LEU A 310 -2.26 9.00 17.47
CA LEU A 310 -2.51 9.57 16.14
C LEU A 310 -3.83 10.35 16.09
N THR A 311 -4.87 9.86 16.75
CA THR A 311 -6.16 10.58 16.82
C THR A 311 -6.13 11.80 17.73
N ARG A 312 -5.20 11.86 18.69
CA ARG A 312 -4.99 13.06 19.53
C ARG A 312 -4.28 14.20 18.81
N VAL A 313 -3.46 13.90 17.82
CA VAL A 313 -2.79 14.93 16.99
C VAL A 313 -3.78 15.64 16.08
N ASN A 314 -4.83 14.98 15.63
CA ASN A 314 -5.94 15.57 14.89
C ASN A 314 -7.05 16.09 15.83
N GLN A 315 -6.78 17.14 16.59
CA GLN A 315 -7.62 17.69 17.67
C GLN A 315 -9.02 18.19 17.29
N ALA A 316 -9.51 17.98 16.08
CA ALA A 316 -10.85 18.45 15.69
C ALA A 316 -12.01 17.50 16.07
N TYR A 317 -11.75 16.21 16.39
CA TYR A 317 -12.79 15.22 16.74
C TYR A 317 -12.32 14.21 17.80
N SER A 318 -11.88 14.66 18.96
CA SER A 318 -11.65 13.74 20.09
C SER A 318 -12.94 13.47 20.87
N ILE A 319 -13.83 12.68 20.29
CA ILE A 319 -14.75 11.90 21.13
C ILE A 319 -13.86 10.82 21.75
N GLU A 320 -13.75 10.80 23.10
CA GLU A 320 -13.16 9.65 23.79
C GLU A 320 -13.92 8.38 23.36
N LYS A 321 -13.32 7.61 22.49
CA LYS A 321 -13.88 6.34 22.01
C LYS A 321 -13.75 5.32 23.12
N ASN A 322 -14.75 5.24 24.00
CA ASN A 322 -14.79 4.27 25.09
C ASN A 322 -14.98 2.85 24.53
N ASN A 323 -14.11 1.95 24.92
CA ASN A 323 -14.27 0.53 24.60
C ASN A 323 -15.41 -0.06 25.46
N LYS A 324 -16.40 -0.67 24.82
CA LYS A 324 -17.56 -1.30 25.46
C LYS A 324 -17.28 -2.73 25.93
N ASN A 325 -16.14 -3.30 25.56
CA ASN A 325 -15.68 -4.65 25.93
C ASN A 325 -16.73 -5.75 25.61
N TYR A 326 -17.31 -5.70 24.44
CA TYR A 326 -18.34 -6.65 23.98
C TYR A 326 -17.81 -8.09 23.91
N LEU A 327 -16.57 -8.32 23.39
CA LEU A 327 -15.96 -9.64 23.34
C LEU A 327 -15.75 -10.23 24.74
N SER A 328 -15.46 -9.39 25.72
CA SER A 328 -15.33 -9.82 27.13
C SER A 328 -16.65 -10.34 27.68
N LYS A 329 -17.79 -9.73 27.32
CA LYS A 329 -19.14 -10.11 27.79
C LYS A 329 -19.56 -11.51 27.29
N ILE A 330 -19.06 -11.93 26.14
CA ILE A 330 -19.39 -13.23 25.51
C ILE A 330 -18.21 -14.19 25.44
N SER A 331 -17.13 -13.89 26.14
CA SER A 331 -15.85 -14.63 26.05
C SER A 331 -15.97 -16.13 26.31
N GLY A 332 -16.83 -16.56 27.24
CA GLY A 332 -17.05 -17.97 27.52
C GLY A 332 -17.69 -18.76 26.38
N ASP A 333 -18.65 -18.16 25.70
CA ASP A 333 -19.33 -18.80 24.57
C ASP A 333 -18.43 -18.74 23.30
N LEU A 334 -17.66 -17.66 23.14
CA LEU A 334 -16.65 -17.57 22.08
C LEU A 334 -15.58 -18.65 22.23
N GLN A 335 -15.06 -18.88 23.43
CA GLN A 335 -14.08 -19.95 23.67
C GLN A 335 -14.62 -21.33 23.27
N LYS A 336 -15.87 -21.64 23.62
CA LYS A 336 -16.51 -22.90 23.21
C LYS A 336 -16.64 -22.96 21.67
N LEU A 337 -17.12 -21.89 21.04
CA LEU A 337 -17.28 -21.80 19.59
C LEU A 337 -15.93 -22.04 18.88
N ILE A 338 -14.88 -21.38 19.33
CA ILE A 338 -13.53 -21.46 18.75
C ILE A 338 -12.99 -22.88 18.91
N VAL A 339 -13.00 -23.42 20.14
CA VAL A 339 -12.46 -24.75 20.39
C VAL A 339 -13.23 -25.83 19.60
N THR A 340 -14.53 -25.66 19.37
CA THR A 340 -15.31 -26.64 18.60
C THR A 340 -15.00 -26.59 17.11
N ASN A 341 -14.79 -25.41 16.54
CA ASN A 341 -14.71 -25.21 15.09
C ASN A 341 -13.29 -25.03 14.54
N VAL A 342 -12.26 -24.95 15.40
CA VAL A 342 -10.87 -24.96 14.96
C VAL A 342 -10.40 -26.39 14.73
N HIS A 343 -9.84 -26.65 13.55
CA HIS A 343 -9.22 -27.91 13.18
C HIS A 343 -7.73 -27.69 12.90
N ALA A 344 -6.91 -28.74 13.01
CA ALA A 344 -5.51 -28.69 12.61
C ALA A 344 -5.44 -28.41 11.10
N LEU A 345 -4.40 -27.66 10.69
CA LEU A 345 -4.20 -27.29 9.28
C LEU A 345 -4.13 -28.54 8.40
N GLU A 346 -4.97 -28.60 7.39
CA GLU A 346 -5.00 -29.73 6.45
C GLU A 346 -3.78 -29.72 5.52
N GLU A 347 -3.48 -30.88 4.88
CA GLU A 347 -2.30 -31.00 4.04
C GLU A 347 -2.43 -30.18 2.76
N ASP A 348 -3.62 -30.19 2.14
CA ASP A 348 -3.94 -29.54 0.87
C ASP A 348 -4.71 -28.21 1.03
N GLU A 349 -4.76 -27.65 2.24
CA GLU A 349 -5.49 -26.41 2.50
C GLU A 349 -4.83 -25.21 1.81
N ASP A 350 -5.60 -24.50 1.00
CA ASP A 350 -5.13 -23.24 0.40
C ASP A 350 -4.88 -22.20 1.51
N GLU A 351 -3.64 -21.73 1.61
CA GLU A 351 -3.26 -20.72 2.59
C GLU A 351 -4.08 -19.42 2.46
N ASN A 352 -4.55 -19.10 1.25
CA ASN A 352 -5.30 -17.88 0.96
C ASN A 352 -6.80 -18.03 1.14
N GLU A 353 -7.32 -19.26 1.26
CA GLU A 353 -8.74 -19.50 1.47
C GLU A 353 -9.16 -19.14 2.89
N TRP A 354 -10.14 -18.24 3.01
CA TRP A 354 -10.74 -17.86 4.28
C TRP A 354 -11.83 -18.87 4.66
N ASN A 355 -11.65 -19.56 5.76
CA ASN A 355 -12.57 -20.61 6.23
C ASN A 355 -12.95 -20.43 7.69
N ILE A 356 -13.90 -21.27 8.17
CA ILE A 356 -14.44 -21.19 9.54
C ILE A 356 -13.32 -21.34 10.59
N SER A 357 -12.36 -22.22 10.37
CA SER A 357 -11.24 -22.41 11.31
C SER A 357 -10.37 -21.16 11.41
N LYS A 358 -10.02 -20.55 10.27
CA LYS A 358 -9.22 -19.31 10.22
C LYS A 358 -9.97 -18.12 10.84
N ALA A 359 -11.27 -17.99 10.58
CA ALA A 359 -12.11 -16.97 11.21
C ALA A 359 -12.16 -17.13 12.75
N CYS A 360 -12.32 -18.35 13.23
CA CYS A 360 -12.26 -18.64 14.67
C CYS A 360 -10.89 -18.30 15.30
N LEU A 361 -9.78 -18.59 14.59
CA LEU A 361 -8.43 -18.23 15.04
C LEU A 361 -8.21 -16.71 15.05
N HIS A 362 -8.80 -15.99 14.09
CA HIS A 362 -8.77 -14.53 14.09
C HIS A 362 -9.55 -13.96 15.28
N ILE A 363 -10.75 -14.46 15.56
CA ILE A 363 -11.53 -14.08 16.74
C ILE A 363 -10.73 -14.35 18.03
N LEU A 364 -10.03 -15.49 18.12
CA LEU A 364 -9.16 -15.78 19.27
C LEU A 364 -8.05 -14.76 19.43
N ASN A 365 -7.45 -14.33 18.34
CA ASN A 365 -6.43 -13.27 18.36
C ASN A 365 -7.00 -11.93 18.83
N LEU A 366 -8.20 -11.55 18.38
CA LEU A 366 -8.90 -10.35 18.82
C LEU A 366 -9.24 -10.42 20.32
N MET A 367 -9.76 -11.55 20.77
CA MET A 367 -10.00 -11.80 22.21
C MET A 367 -8.72 -11.68 23.03
N ALA A 368 -7.62 -12.21 22.56
CA ALA A 368 -6.33 -12.15 23.26
C ALA A 368 -5.77 -10.72 23.38
N GLN A 369 -6.24 -9.79 22.57
CA GLN A 369 -5.88 -8.37 22.63
C GLN A 369 -6.84 -7.53 23.48
N THR A 370 -8.12 -7.91 23.57
CA THR A 370 -9.17 -7.05 24.15
C THR A 370 -9.78 -7.59 25.44
N VAL A 371 -9.82 -8.93 25.61
CA VAL A 371 -10.43 -9.55 26.81
C VAL A 371 -9.48 -9.47 28.00
N ASN A 372 -10.05 -9.30 29.20
CA ASN A 372 -9.27 -9.16 30.43
C ASN A 372 -8.36 -10.38 30.69
N SER A 373 -7.23 -10.11 31.37
CA SER A 373 -6.19 -11.09 31.63
C SER A 373 -6.68 -12.34 32.42
N GLN A 374 -7.65 -12.18 33.32
CA GLN A 374 -8.14 -13.32 34.17
C GLN A 374 -8.88 -14.35 33.31
N THR A 375 -9.71 -13.90 32.36
CA THR A 375 -10.42 -14.81 31.44
C THR A 375 -9.45 -15.54 30.51
N MET A 376 -8.44 -14.86 30.01
CA MET A 376 -7.40 -15.46 29.16
C MET A 376 -6.51 -16.43 29.96
N VAL A 377 -6.20 -16.13 31.23
CA VAL A 377 -5.45 -17.05 32.10
C VAL A 377 -6.20 -18.39 32.30
N LYS A 378 -7.54 -18.34 32.44
CA LYS A 378 -8.35 -19.56 32.49
C LYS A 378 -8.22 -20.37 31.20
N PHE A 379 -8.38 -19.72 30.06
CA PHE A 379 -8.20 -20.35 28.74
C PHE A 379 -6.83 -21.04 28.62
N TYR A 380 -5.74 -20.36 29.04
CA TYR A 380 -4.39 -20.94 28.98
C TYR A 380 -4.19 -22.11 29.93
N LYS A 381 -4.87 -22.13 31.10
CA LYS A 381 -4.86 -23.29 32.00
C LYS A 381 -5.55 -24.49 31.37
N ASP A 382 -6.73 -24.28 30.78
CA ASP A 382 -7.49 -25.34 30.10
C ASP A 382 -6.68 -25.86 28.89
N LEU A 383 -6.04 -24.98 28.12
CA LEU A 383 -5.17 -25.36 27.01
C LEU A 383 -3.94 -26.15 27.49
N SER A 384 -3.33 -25.76 28.60
CA SER A 384 -2.21 -26.51 29.23
C SER A 384 -2.61 -27.93 29.64
N THR A 385 -3.82 -28.09 30.17
CA THR A 385 -4.37 -29.42 30.51
C THR A 385 -4.55 -30.27 29.26
N GLN A 386 -5.15 -29.68 28.18
CA GLN A 386 -5.33 -30.36 26.90
C GLN A 386 -3.99 -30.79 26.27
N ILE A 387 -2.96 -29.94 26.32
CA ILE A 387 -1.61 -30.25 25.83
C ILE A 387 -1.06 -31.47 26.60
N THR A 388 -1.28 -31.51 27.89
CA THR A 388 -0.78 -32.61 28.75
C THR A 388 -1.53 -33.91 28.45
N GLU A 389 -2.84 -33.86 28.24
CA GLU A 389 -3.71 -35.02 27.94
C GLU A 389 -3.51 -35.51 26.48
N SER A 390 -3.18 -34.64 25.55
CA SER A 390 -2.99 -34.95 24.11
C SER A 390 -1.64 -35.64 23.79
N LYS A 391 -0.91 -36.18 24.76
CA LYS A 391 0.42 -36.78 24.55
C LYS A 391 0.46 -37.84 23.45
N THR A 392 -0.61 -38.59 23.27
CA THR A 392 -0.72 -39.67 22.27
C THR A 392 -1.50 -39.27 21.01
N ASN A 393 -2.32 -38.23 21.07
CA ASN A 393 -3.10 -37.74 19.92
C ASN A 393 -2.43 -36.55 19.27
N LEU A 394 -1.77 -36.79 18.13
CA LEU A 394 -1.02 -35.77 17.40
C LEU A 394 -1.92 -34.65 16.81
N ASN A 395 -3.15 -34.97 16.42
CA ASN A 395 -4.11 -34.00 15.89
C ASN A 395 -4.61 -33.03 16.96
N ASP A 396 -4.96 -33.54 18.15
CA ASP A 396 -5.37 -32.67 19.27
C ASP A 396 -4.23 -31.75 19.69
N ARG A 397 -3.00 -32.28 19.70
CA ARG A 397 -1.81 -31.48 20.03
C ARG A 397 -1.52 -30.42 18.96
N ALA A 398 -1.68 -30.76 17.68
CA ALA A 398 -1.57 -29.79 16.58
C ALA A 398 -2.57 -28.65 16.74
N LYS A 399 -3.82 -28.97 17.05
CA LYS A 399 -4.86 -28.00 17.37
C LYS A 399 -4.49 -27.12 18.57
N CYS A 400 -3.96 -27.69 19.65
CA CYS A 400 -3.50 -26.93 20.80
C CYS A 400 -2.39 -25.93 20.43
N TRP A 401 -1.40 -26.32 19.57
CA TRP A 401 -0.35 -25.43 19.12
C TRP A 401 -0.90 -24.30 18.24
N LEU A 402 -1.90 -24.58 17.41
CA LEU A 402 -2.54 -23.58 16.57
C LEU A 402 -3.31 -22.56 17.41
N LEU A 403 -4.09 -23.02 18.40
CA LEU A 403 -4.81 -22.16 19.34
C LEU A 403 -3.83 -21.30 20.16
N LEU A 404 -2.76 -21.89 20.68
CA LEU A 404 -1.75 -21.15 21.43
C LEU A 404 -1.09 -20.09 20.54
N GLY A 405 -0.64 -20.45 19.33
CA GLY A 405 0.00 -19.52 18.41
C GLY A 405 -0.88 -18.35 18.04
N SER A 406 -2.17 -18.58 17.82
CA SER A 406 -3.13 -17.51 17.47
C SER A 406 -3.47 -16.61 18.65
N SER A 407 -3.35 -17.10 19.88
CA SER A 407 -3.61 -16.32 21.09
C SER A 407 -2.42 -15.53 21.63
N ILE A 408 -1.22 -15.68 21.06
CA ILE A 408 -0.04 -14.90 21.48
C ILE A 408 -0.17 -13.47 20.99
N THR A 409 -0.17 -12.51 21.91
CA THR A 409 -0.22 -11.06 21.64
C THR A 409 0.76 -10.31 22.56
N ALA A 410 0.98 -9.03 22.28
CA ALA A 410 1.82 -8.18 23.13
C ALA A 410 1.23 -8.00 24.54
N VAL A 411 -0.09 -8.07 24.68
CA VAL A 411 -0.82 -7.87 25.95
C VAL A 411 -0.60 -9.04 26.91
N ASN A 412 -0.60 -10.27 26.42
CA ASN A 412 -0.57 -11.48 27.24
C ASN A 412 0.77 -12.24 27.18
N LYS A 413 1.83 -11.58 26.73
CA LYS A 413 3.17 -12.19 26.52
C LYS A 413 3.78 -12.85 27.76
N VAL A 414 3.40 -12.43 28.98
CA VAL A 414 3.93 -13.00 30.22
C VAL A 414 3.33 -14.37 30.48
N GLU A 415 2.00 -14.48 30.41
CA GLU A 415 1.25 -15.72 30.65
C GLU A 415 1.56 -16.76 29.57
N THR A 416 1.48 -16.36 28.30
CA THR A 416 1.81 -17.24 27.16
C THR A 416 3.28 -17.63 27.18
N GLY A 417 4.19 -16.73 27.56
CA GLY A 417 5.61 -17.02 27.71
C GLY A 417 5.90 -18.11 28.75
N ARG A 418 5.19 -18.12 29.87
CA ARG A 418 5.31 -19.17 30.87
C ARG A 418 4.85 -20.53 30.33
N LEU A 419 3.70 -20.56 29.66
CA LEU A 419 3.17 -21.79 29.05
C LEU A 419 4.10 -22.33 27.97
N ILE A 420 4.66 -21.45 27.13
CA ILE A 420 5.62 -21.82 26.09
C ILE A 420 6.91 -22.40 26.73
N ASN A 421 7.49 -21.74 27.75
CA ASN A 421 8.71 -22.18 28.39
C ASN A 421 8.56 -23.58 29.00
N ASN A 422 7.40 -23.87 29.60
CA ASN A 422 7.10 -25.20 30.19
C ASN A 422 7.01 -26.32 29.14
N ASN A 423 6.67 -25.95 27.89
CA ASN A 423 6.45 -26.89 26.79
C ASN A 423 7.52 -26.83 25.69
N LEU A 424 8.59 -26.05 25.87
CA LEU A 424 9.55 -25.75 24.81
C LEU A 424 10.18 -27.00 24.20
N ASN A 425 10.55 -27.98 25.02
CA ASN A 425 11.11 -29.25 24.55
C ASN A 425 10.12 -30.05 23.71
N LEU A 426 8.83 -30.06 24.11
CA LEU A 426 7.78 -30.73 23.37
C LEU A 426 7.52 -30.04 22.03
N ILE A 427 7.50 -28.68 21.98
CA ILE A 427 7.34 -27.90 20.75
C ILE A 427 8.44 -28.26 19.74
N PHE A 428 9.71 -28.30 20.14
CA PHE A 428 10.80 -28.66 19.23
C PHE A 428 10.86 -30.16 18.90
N SER A 429 10.36 -31.04 19.78
CA SER A 429 10.15 -32.45 19.46
C SER A 429 9.10 -32.62 18.36
N ASP A 430 7.98 -31.91 18.49
CA ASP A 430 6.88 -31.96 17.53
C ASP A 430 7.25 -31.37 16.18
N LEU A 431 8.10 -30.31 16.15
CA LEU A 431 8.65 -29.78 14.89
C LEU A 431 9.47 -30.83 14.13
N LYS A 432 10.17 -31.72 14.84
CA LYS A 432 10.99 -32.81 14.26
C LYS A 432 10.21 -34.06 13.93
N GLN A 433 8.95 -34.16 14.35
CA GLN A 433 8.11 -35.34 14.14
C GLN A 433 7.75 -35.51 12.67
N ASN A 434 8.11 -36.62 12.06
CA ASN A 434 7.86 -36.87 10.65
C ASN A 434 6.53 -37.58 10.35
N ASP A 435 5.87 -38.14 11.38
CA ASP A 435 4.65 -38.92 11.22
C ASP A 435 3.38 -38.08 11.02
N SER A 436 3.45 -36.77 11.24
CA SER A 436 2.30 -35.86 11.08
C SER A 436 2.70 -34.51 10.51
N LEU A 437 2.38 -34.30 9.24
CA LEU A 437 2.59 -33.03 8.57
C LEU A 437 1.73 -31.92 9.20
N LYS A 438 0.49 -32.23 9.61
CA LYS A 438 -0.41 -31.30 10.29
C LYS A 438 0.20 -30.77 11.58
N LEU A 439 0.80 -31.65 12.39
CA LEU A 439 1.48 -31.25 13.62
C LEU A 439 2.65 -30.33 13.34
N LYS A 440 3.48 -30.63 12.33
CA LYS A 440 4.60 -29.79 11.92
C LYS A 440 4.13 -28.41 11.45
N LYS A 441 3.09 -28.32 10.62
CA LYS A 441 2.50 -27.05 10.17
C LYS A 441 2.09 -26.18 11.35
N CYS A 442 1.29 -26.73 12.26
CA CYS A 442 0.81 -26.00 13.44
C CYS A 442 1.95 -25.61 14.39
N THR A 443 2.95 -26.47 14.56
CA THR A 443 4.12 -26.19 15.40
C THR A 443 5.02 -25.12 14.79
N SER A 444 5.25 -25.16 13.49
CA SER A 444 6.04 -24.13 12.79
C SER A 444 5.36 -22.75 12.87
N TYR A 445 4.03 -22.69 12.74
CA TYR A 445 3.24 -21.48 12.95
C TYR A 445 3.37 -20.95 14.38
N LEU A 446 3.27 -21.82 15.39
CA LEU A 446 3.49 -21.44 16.79
C LEU A 446 4.87 -20.83 16.99
N ILE A 447 5.93 -21.46 16.48
CA ILE A 447 7.31 -20.97 16.61
C ILE A 447 7.46 -19.60 15.91
N TYR A 448 6.86 -19.42 14.75
CA TYR A 448 6.83 -18.11 14.06
C TYR A 448 6.18 -17.04 14.96
N LYS A 449 5.04 -17.33 15.57
CA LYS A 449 4.37 -16.38 16.49
C LYS A 449 5.20 -16.08 17.72
N ILE A 450 5.85 -17.10 18.31
CA ILE A 450 6.77 -16.92 19.45
C ILE A 450 7.91 -15.97 19.06
N THR A 451 8.59 -16.23 17.96
CA THR A 451 9.75 -15.44 17.54
C THR A 451 9.37 -14.01 17.18
N LYS A 452 8.15 -13.78 16.68
CA LYS A 452 7.63 -12.46 16.33
C LYS A 452 7.27 -11.60 17.55
N ILE A 453 6.64 -12.20 18.56
CA ILE A 453 6.01 -11.45 19.66
C ILE A 453 6.78 -11.57 20.97
N ILE A 454 7.38 -12.72 21.24
CA ILE A 454 8.10 -13.03 22.49
C ILE A 454 9.51 -13.55 22.20
N PRO A 455 10.29 -12.87 21.35
CA PRO A 455 11.59 -13.37 20.88
C PRO A 455 12.62 -13.58 21.99
N LYS A 456 12.48 -12.87 23.12
CA LYS A 456 13.35 -13.00 24.28
C LYS A 456 13.31 -14.38 24.98
N ILE A 457 12.31 -15.24 24.64
CA ILE A 457 12.31 -16.63 25.11
C ILE A 457 13.55 -17.40 24.61
N PHE A 458 14.10 -17.01 23.48
CA PHE A 458 15.28 -17.62 22.85
C PHE A 458 16.57 -16.87 23.14
N GLU A 459 16.74 -16.35 24.36
CA GLU A 459 17.96 -15.68 24.77
C GLU A 459 19.19 -16.62 24.76
N THR A 460 20.35 -16.04 24.78
CA THR A 460 21.70 -16.54 24.48
C THR A 460 21.99 -18.02 24.84
N SER A 461 21.47 -18.54 25.93
CA SER A 461 21.72 -19.91 26.36
C SER A 461 20.98 -20.99 25.55
N LYS A 462 19.86 -20.64 24.93
CA LYS A 462 19.02 -21.54 24.11
C LYS A 462 19.20 -21.32 22.63
N LEU A 463 19.83 -20.22 22.22
CA LEU A 463 19.92 -19.74 20.83
C LEU A 463 20.49 -20.79 19.89
N GLY A 464 21.59 -21.45 20.26
CA GLY A 464 22.24 -22.46 19.44
C GLY A 464 21.35 -23.67 19.12
N GLY A 465 20.67 -24.19 20.14
CA GLY A 465 19.75 -25.32 19.95
C GLY A 465 18.55 -25.00 19.09
N VAL A 466 18.03 -23.78 19.19
CA VAL A 466 16.91 -23.29 18.39
C VAL A 466 17.30 -23.11 16.92
N ILE A 467 18.41 -22.43 16.66
CA ILE A 467 18.96 -22.24 15.29
C ILE A 467 19.24 -23.59 14.65
N GLU A 468 19.83 -24.52 15.39
CA GLU A 468 20.10 -25.88 14.92
C GLU A 468 18.81 -26.62 14.52
N ALA A 469 17.81 -26.58 15.38
CA ALA A 469 16.53 -27.24 15.13
C ALA A 469 15.85 -26.66 13.89
N LEU A 470 15.74 -25.33 13.79
CA LEU A 470 15.10 -24.66 12.65
C LEU A 470 15.87 -24.89 11.34
N SER A 471 17.21 -24.70 11.33
CA SER A 471 18.02 -24.86 10.13
C SER A 471 18.13 -26.30 9.64
N SER A 472 18.04 -27.29 10.57
CA SER A 472 18.02 -28.71 10.16
C SER A 472 16.67 -29.13 9.58
N GLU A 473 15.55 -28.56 10.07
CA GLU A 473 14.22 -28.90 9.54
C GLU A 473 13.94 -28.26 8.19
N ILE A 474 14.45 -27.05 7.94
CA ILE A 474 14.32 -26.39 6.63
C ILE A 474 14.95 -27.22 5.51
N LYS A 475 15.97 -28.02 5.80
CA LYS A 475 16.63 -28.91 4.86
C LYS A 475 15.88 -30.21 4.58
N LYS A 476 15.04 -30.65 5.51
CA LYS A 476 14.33 -31.94 5.40
C LYS A 476 12.91 -31.79 4.88
N CYS A 477 12.36 -30.58 4.94
CA CYS A 477 10.96 -30.32 4.64
C CYS A 477 10.76 -29.77 3.25
N SER A 478 9.77 -30.29 2.53
CA SER A 478 9.33 -29.79 1.21
C SER A 478 8.04 -28.95 1.30
N ASP A 479 7.33 -28.96 2.41
CA ASP A 479 6.09 -28.20 2.59
C ASP A 479 6.34 -26.70 2.67
N SER A 480 5.62 -25.95 1.84
CA SER A 480 5.80 -24.49 1.68
C SER A 480 5.48 -23.71 2.97
N THR A 481 4.39 -24.05 3.66
CA THR A 481 3.95 -23.38 4.88
C THR A 481 4.99 -23.52 6.00
N ILE A 482 5.54 -24.70 6.17
CA ILE A 482 6.58 -24.99 7.17
C ILE A 482 7.85 -24.21 6.86
N ILE A 483 8.31 -24.25 5.59
CA ILE A 483 9.52 -23.53 5.15
C ILE A 483 9.37 -22.03 5.38
N VAL A 484 8.24 -21.44 4.99
CA VAL A 484 7.95 -20.01 5.19
C VAL A 484 7.98 -19.64 6.66
N ASN A 485 7.28 -20.41 7.52
CA ASN A 485 7.23 -20.17 8.96
C ASN A 485 8.62 -20.27 9.61
N ILE A 486 9.42 -21.26 9.21
CA ILE A 486 10.79 -21.43 9.74
C ILE A 486 11.70 -20.30 9.26
N CYS A 487 11.63 -19.90 7.98
CA CYS A 487 12.39 -18.79 7.44
C CYS A 487 12.07 -17.50 8.18
N GLN A 488 10.79 -17.17 8.36
CA GLN A 488 10.36 -16.00 9.12
C GLN A 488 10.79 -16.06 10.60
N SER A 489 10.76 -17.25 11.20
CA SER A 489 11.26 -17.45 12.56
C SER A 489 12.75 -17.16 12.67
N LEU A 490 13.55 -17.67 11.73
CA LEU A 490 14.99 -17.40 11.68
C LEU A 490 15.26 -15.89 11.46
N GLN A 491 14.53 -15.24 10.55
CA GLN A 491 14.66 -13.79 10.34
C GLN A 491 14.41 -13.00 11.63
N ASN A 492 13.34 -13.34 12.39
CA ASN A 492 13.05 -12.69 13.66
C ASN A 492 14.16 -12.90 14.70
N ILE A 493 14.68 -14.12 14.79
CA ILE A 493 15.80 -14.46 15.70
C ILE A 493 17.06 -13.70 15.31
N ILE A 494 17.39 -13.63 14.02
CA ILE A 494 18.55 -12.93 13.48
C ILE A 494 18.47 -11.43 13.77
N LYS A 495 17.30 -10.80 13.55
CA LYS A 495 17.11 -9.37 13.79
C LYS A 495 17.36 -8.96 15.25
N ILE A 496 17.01 -9.82 16.17
CA ILE A 496 17.12 -9.52 17.63
C ILE A 496 18.51 -9.82 18.19
N ASN A 497 19.15 -10.86 17.69
CA ASN A 497 20.44 -11.32 18.19
C ASN A 497 21.63 -10.90 17.31
N GLY A 498 21.37 -10.26 16.20
CA GLY A 498 22.36 -9.74 15.27
C GLY A 498 22.72 -8.28 15.55
N ASP A 499 23.54 -7.72 14.69
CA ASP A 499 24.00 -6.34 14.73
C ASP A 499 23.72 -5.63 13.40
N LEU A 500 22.78 -4.68 13.41
CA LEU A 500 22.50 -3.84 12.25
C LEU A 500 23.55 -2.73 12.09
N GLU A 501 24.06 -2.22 13.21
CA GLU A 501 25.07 -1.19 13.24
C GLU A 501 26.44 -1.84 13.09
N THR A 502 27.19 -1.48 12.07
CA THR A 502 28.48 -2.10 11.65
C THR A 502 29.66 -1.95 12.62
N ASN A 503 29.41 -1.49 13.85
CA ASN A 503 30.48 -1.11 14.78
C ASN A 503 30.91 -2.22 15.73
N LYS A 504 30.19 -3.35 15.80
CA LYS A 504 30.57 -4.47 16.66
C LYS A 504 31.45 -5.46 15.93
N SER A 505 32.52 -5.89 16.62
CA SER A 505 33.42 -6.90 16.10
C SER A 505 32.78 -8.29 16.00
N SER A 506 31.77 -8.59 16.84
CA SER A 506 31.03 -9.86 16.83
C SER A 506 29.65 -9.70 17.46
N CYS A 507 28.69 -10.54 17.10
CA CYS A 507 27.34 -10.59 17.67
C CYS A 507 26.94 -12.03 18.01
N ALA A 508 25.77 -12.20 18.68
CA ALA A 508 25.31 -13.51 19.13
C ALA A 508 25.01 -14.49 17.97
N ILE A 509 24.77 -13.97 16.77
CA ILE A 509 24.53 -14.77 15.54
C ILE A 509 25.85 -15.21 14.89
N SER A 510 26.95 -14.51 15.12
CA SER A 510 28.24 -14.79 14.47
C SER A 510 28.67 -16.28 14.50
N PRO A 511 28.54 -17.03 15.61
CA PRO A 511 28.91 -18.44 15.64
C PRO A 511 28.08 -19.34 14.70
N TYR A 512 26.88 -18.89 14.37
CA TYR A 512 25.90 -19.69 13.61
C TYR A 512 25.78 -19.23 12.15
N PHE A 513 26.46 -18.16 11.76
CA PHE A 513 26.36 -17.55 10.43
C PHE A 513 26.56 -18.56 9.30
N GLU A 514 27.68 -19.29 9.35
CA GLU A 514 28.06 -20.22 8.30
C GLU A 514 27.07 -21.40 8.20
N LYS A 515 26.62 -21.90 9.34
CA LYS A 515 25.64 -22.99 9.41
C LYS A 515 24.27 -22.60 8.85
N ILE A 516 23.78 -21.40 9.21
CA ILE A 516 22.51 -20.88 8.69
C ILE A 516 22.63 -20.69 7.17
N LEU A 517 23.70 -20.03 6.73
CA LEU A 517 23.95 -19.75 5.32
C LEU A 517 23.99 -21.04 4.51
N THR A 518 24.82 -22.02 4.91
CA THR A 518 25.00 -23.27 4.17
C THR A 518 23.70 -24.07 4.05
N ASN A 519 22.96 -24.21 5.16
CA ASN A 519 21.72 -25.01 5.14
C ASN A 519 20.65 -24.35 4.27
N ILE A 520 20.49 -23.03 4.35
CA ILE A 520 19.45 -22.32 3.58
C ILE A 520 19.85 -22.23 2.09
N PHE A 521 21.13 -21.99 1.80
CA PHE A 521 21.61 -21.75 0.45
C PHE A 521 21.57 -22.99 -0.46
N ILE A 522 21.95 -24.16 0.06
CA ILE A 522 21.92 -25.41 -0.71
C ILE A 522 20.50 -25.74 -1.14
N ASP A 523 19.56 -25.56 -0.23
CA ASP A 523 18.16 -25.92 -0.50
C ASP A 523 17.47 -24.91 -1.42
N ALA A 524 17.88 -23.61 -1.39
CA ALA A 524 17.40 -22.64 -2.35
C ALA A 524 17.71 -23.04 -3.80
N LYS A 525 18.89 -23.63 -4.06
CA LYS A 525 19.24 -24.17 -5.37
C LYS A 525 18.37 -25.37 -5.76
N THR A 526 18.15 -26.27 -4.81
CA THR A 526 17.35 -27.48 -5.02
C THR A 526 15.91 -27.15 -5.34
N ASP A 527 15.33 -26.17 -4.63
CA ASP A 527 13.97 -25.69 -4.85
C ASP A 527 13.77 -25.15 -6.27
N ILE A 528 14.71 -24.38 -6.81
CA ILE A 528 14.60 -23.82 -8.17
C ILE A 528 14.56 -24.94 -9.23
N HIS A 529 15.29 -26.02 -9.02
CA HIS A 529 15.39 -27.12 -9.99
C HIS A 529 14.31 -28.20 -9.83
N SER A 530 13.63 -28.27 -8.69
CA SER A 530 12.66 -29.34 -8.37
C SER A 530 11.23 -29.11 -8.88
N CYS A 531 10.90 -27.93 -9.41
CA CYS A 531 9.63 -27.62 -10.10
C CYS A 531 8.33 -27.77 -9.30
N THR A 532 8.36 -27.84 -7.98
CA THR A 532 7.14 -27.92 -7.17
C THR A 532 7.02 -26.68 -6.33
N SER A 533 5.81 -26.09 -6.16
CA SER A 533 5.39 -25.00 -5.24
C SER A 533 6.50 -24.02 -4.73
N SER A 534 7.65 -24.03 -5.37
CA SER A 534 8.96 -23.79 -4.79
C SER A 534 9.45 -22.32 -4.92
N THR A 535 8.80 -21.50 -5.76
CA THR A 535 9.29 -20.13 -5.93
C THR A 535 9.17 -19.32 -4.64
N LYS A 536 8.01 -19.45 -3.96
CA LYS A 536 7.77 -18.83 -2.66
C LYS A 536 8.79 -19.31 -1.62
N ASN A 537 9.15 -20.60 -1.66
CA ASN A 537 10.15 -21.19 -0.79
C ASN A 537 11.53 -20.62 -1.04
N SER A 538 11.96 -20.60 -2.30
CA SER A 538 13.26 -20.05 -2.70
C SER A 538 13.39 -18.58 -2.28
N LEU A 539 12.38 -17.77 -2.55
CA LEU A 539 12.38 -16.36 -2.16
C LEU A 539 12.47 -16.18 -0.63
N ASN A 540 11.69 -16.93 0.18
CA ASN A 540 11.78 -16.85 1.64
C ASN A 540 13.16 -17.29 2.16
N ARG A 541 13.78 -18.30 1.58
CA ARG A 541 15.15 -18.70 1.91
C ARG A 541 16.15 -17.59 1.59
N LEU A 542 16.06 -16.97 0.40
CA LEU A 542 16.91 -15.85 -0.01
C LEU A 542 16.68 -14.61 0.87
N MET A 543 15.43 -14.32 1.24
CA MET A 543 15.12 -13.24 2.20
C MET A 543 15.77 -13.47 3.56
N THR A 544 15.84 -14.72 4.01
CA THR A 544 16.52 -15.06 5.27
C THR A 544 18.02 -14.87 5.17
N ILE A 545 18.63 -15.20 4.02
CA ILE A 545 20.05 -14.91 3.75
C ILE A 545 20.28 -13.39 3.74
N GLY A 546 19.40 -12.61 3.09
CA GLY A 546 19.48 -11.16 3.10
C GLY A 546 19.41 -10.57 4.53
N THR A 547 18.51 -11.08 5.36
CA THR A 547 18.45 -10.68 6.77
C THR A 547 19.72 -11.06 7.53
N LEU A 548 20.27 -12.23 7.26
CA LEU A 548 21.52 -12.68 7.89
C LEU A 548 22.70 -11.76 7.52
N ILE A 549 22.78 -11.32 6.28
CA ILE A 549 23.79 -10.35 5.81
C ILE A 549 23.60 -9.02 6.53
N ASP A 550 22.39 -8.46 6.53
CA ASP A 550 22.10 -7.15 7.13
C ASP A 550 22.47 -7.09 8.62
N TYR A 551 22.22 -8.16 9.35
CA TYR A 551 22.43 -8.25 10.81
C TYR A 551 23.69 -8.99 11.23
N SER A 552 24.60 -9.33 10.32
CA SER A 552 25.90 -9.91 10.63
C SER A 552 26.91 -8.83 11.06
N SER A 553 27.92 -9.21 11.81
CA SER A 553 29.00 -8.33 12.27
C SER A 553 30.26 -8.46 11.40
N HIS A 554 31.24 -7.56 11.63
CA HIS A 554 32.46 -7.47 10.81
C HIS A 554 33.37 -8.70 10.82
N ASP A 555 33.26 -9.57 11.83
CA ASP A 555 34.03 -10.82 11.91
C ASP A 555 33.76 -11.77 10.71
N LYS A 556 32.71 -11.51 9.91
CA LYS A 556 32.36 -12.31 8.73
C LYS A 556 32.93 -11.77 7.41
N GLN A 557 33.62 -10.64 7.43
CA GLN A 557 34.15 -9.99 6.23
C GLN A 557 35.03 -10.91 5.36
N HIS A 558 35.83 -11.80 5.94
CA HIS A 558 36.69 -12.72 5.20
C HIS A 558 35.93 -13.77 4.37
N GLN A 559 34.66 -14.03 4.66
CA GLN A 559 33.84 -15.01 3.95
C GLN A 559 33.07 -14.39 2.75
N ILE A 560 33.09 -13.07 2.60
CA ILE A 560 32.22 -12.35 1.67
C ILE A 560 32.53 -12.68 0.22
N LEU A 561 33.79 -12.74 -0.16
CA LEU A 561 34.15 -13.08 -1.53
C LEU A 561 33.68 -14.48 -1.94
N GLN A 562 33.72 -15.44 -1.01
CA GLN A 562 33.17 -16.77 -1.24
C GLN A 562 31.65 -16.74 -1.43
N ILE A 563 30.94 -15.95 -0.62
CA ILE A 563 29.48 -15.78 -0.71
C ILE A 563 29.10 -15.12 -2.03
N ILE A 564 29.80 -14.03 -2.42
CA ILE A 564 29.56 -13.37 -3.70
C ILE A 564 29.77 -14.34 -4.85
N ASN A 565 30.86 -15.11 -4.83
CA ASN A 565 31.13 -16.08 -5.87
C ASN A 565 30.03 -17.16 -5.96
N GLN A 566 29.49 -17.63 -4.84
CA GLN A 566 28.37 -18.54 -4.81
C GLN A 566 27.11 -17.92 -5.44
N PHE A 567 26.81 -16.65 -5.18
CA PHE A 567 25.66 -15.97 -5.80
C PHE A 567 25.85 -15.84 -7.32
N LEU A 568 27.05 -15.48 -7.77
CA LEU A 568 27.35 -15.41 -9.22
C LEU A 568 27.18 -16.75 -9.91
N ILE A 569 27.63 -17.85 -9.29
CA ILE A 569 27.42 -19.20 -9.80
C ILE A 569 25.92 -19.52 -9.93
N GLN A 570 25.08 -19.10 -8.98
CA GLN A 570 23.65 -19.34 -9.07
C GLN A 570 22.98 -18.48 -10.16
N ILE A 571 23.36 -17.23 -10.30
CA ILE A 571 22.87 -16.36 -11.39
C ILE A 571 23.24 -16.97 -12.74
N GLU A 572 24.48 -17.40 -12.91
CA GLU A 572 24.98 -18.03 -14.14
C GLU A 572 24.26 -19.38 -14.43
N SER A 573 24.08 -20.21 -13.40
CA SER A 573 23.34 -21.48 -13.52
C SER A 573 21.89 -21.24 -13.94
N THR A 574 21.16 -20.33 -13.30
CA THR A 574 19.78 -20.01 -13.68
C THR A 574 19.70 -19.46 -15.11
N GLN A 575 20.72 -18.74 -15.58
CA GLN A 575 20.77 -18.22 -16.94
C GLN A 575 21.03 -19.33 -17.96
N ASN A 576 21.98 -20.24 -17.70
CA ASN A 576 22.31 -21.34 -18.59
C ASN A 576 21.18 -22.36 -18.69
N ASP A 577 20.49 -22.61 -17.59
CA ASP A 577 19.43 -23.61 -17.50
C ASP A 577 18.03 -23.06 -17.84
N ILE A 578 17.91 -21.78 -18.22
CA ILE A 578 16.59 -21.09 -18.36
C ILE A 578 15.63 -21.81 -19.30
N ASN A 579 16.11 -22.32 -20.43
CA ASN A 579 15.28 -23.06 -21.38
C ASN A 579 14.82 -24.41 -20.80
N SER A 580 15.67 -25.06 -20.02
CA SER A 580 15.36 -26.31 -19.31
C SER A 580 14.31 -26.06 -18.21
N LEU A 581 14.42 -24.95 -17.49
CA LEU A 581 13.49 -24.54 -16.44
C LEU A 581 12.11 -24.18 -17.02
N ILE A 582 12.08 -23.48 -18.13
CA ILE A 582 10.83 -23.17 -18.86
C ILE A 582 10.18 -24.45 -19.39
N ALA A 583 10.94 -25.38 -19.93
CA ALA A 583 10.44 -26.68 -20.40
C ALA A 583 9.78 -27.50 -19.26
N LYS A 584 10.13 -27.24 -18.02
CA LYS A 584 9.53 -27.79 -16.80
C LYS A 584 8.36 -26.96 -16.25
N ASN A 585 7.75 -26.08 -17.06
CA ASN A 585 6.65 -25.19 -16.68
C ASN A 585 6.99 -24.13 -15.62
N ILE A 586 8.25 -23.78 -15.41
CA ILE A 586 8.60 -22.66 -14.56
C ILE A 586 8.42 -21.38 -15.39
N ASN A 587 7.64 -20.42 -14.88
CA ASN A 587 7.44 -19.15 -15.54
C ASN A 587 8.77 -18.40 -15.65
N LYS A 588 9.06 -17.85 -16.83
CA LYS A 588 10.26 -17.07 -17.10
C LYS A 588 10.41 -15.87 -16.15
N GLU A 589 9.30 -15.22 -15.81
CA GLU A 589 9.27 -14.10 -14.87
C GLU A 589 9.72 -14.51 -13.46
N THR A 590 9.33 -15.69 -13.03
CA THR A 590 9.77 -16.29 -11.76
C THR A 590 11.30 -16.45 -11.69
N ILE A 591 11.90 -16.92 -12.80
CA ILE A 591 13.37 -17.07 -12.88
C ILE A 591 14.03 -15.68 -12.80
N PHE A 592 13.45 -14.69 -13.46
CA PHE A 592 13.94 -13.32 -13.41
C PHE A 592 13.86 -12.74 -12.00
N GLN A 593 12.74 -12.93 -11.28
CA GLN A 593 12.62 -12.49 -9.89
C GLN A 593 13.68 -13.12 -8.97
N ILE A 594 13.99 -14.38 -9.15
CA ILE A 594 15.06 -15.04 -8.38
C ILE A 594 16.43 -14.42 -8.69
N GLN A 595 16.74 -14.15 -9.97
CA GLN A 595 17.97 -13.47 -10.37
C GLN A 595 18.06 -12.06 -9.77
N GLU A 596 16.98 -11.28 -9.85
CA GLU A 596 16.86 -9.95 -9.25
C GLU A 596 17.14 -10.00 -7.74
N TYR A 597 16.60 -11.01 -7.08
CA TYR A 597 16.85 -11.17 -5.65
C TYR A 597 18.33 -11.47 -5.33
N TYR A 598 19.03 -12.24 -6.16
CA TYR A 598 20.49 -12.41 -6.00
C TYR A 598 21.24 -11.08 -6.15
N TYR A 599 20.82 -10.19 -7.06
CA TYR A 599 21.39 -8.84 -7.16
C TYR A 599 21.10 -7.99 -5.94
N THR A 600 19.90 -8.11 -5.37
CA THR A 600 19.59 -7.50 -4.05
C THR A 600 20.54 -7.99 -2.96
N LEU A 601 20.87 -9.27 -2.94
CA LEU A 601 21.84 -9.82 -1.98
C LEU A 601 23.26 -9.31 -2.23
N LEU A 602 23.68 -9.18 -3.48
CA LEU A 602 24.97 -8.56 -3.85
C LEU A 602 25.03 -7.09 -3.38
N GLN A 603 23.97 -6.32 -3.63
CA GLN A 603 23.87 -4.95 -3.14
C GLN A 603 24.03 -4.87 -1.62
N LYS A 604 23.34 -5.72 -0.87
CA LYS A 604 23.43 -5.78 0.60
C LYS A 604 24.86 -6.07 1.06
N LEU A 605 25.53 -7.04 0.44
CA LEU A 605 26.93 -7.37 0.74
C LEU A 605 27.86 -6.19 0.48
N PHE A 606 27.75 -5.54 -0.67
CA PHE A 606 28.56 -4.38 -1.01
C PHE A 606 28.31 -3.18 -0.09
N ASN A 607 27.07 -2.98 0.34
CA ASN A 607 26.74 -1.91 1.28
C ASN A 607 27.25 -2.18 2.70
N LYS A 608 27.11 -3.42 3.16
CA LYS A 608 27.48 -3.80 4.53
C LYS A 608 29.00 -3.86 4.72
N TYR A 609 29.71 -4.39 3.74
CA TYR A 609 31.12 -4.70 3.86
C TYR A 609 31.93 -3.95 2.80
N LYS A 610 32.66 -2.92 3.25
CA LYS A 610 33.64 -2.22 2.41
C LYS A 610 34.88 -3.10 2.23
N SER A 611 34.78 -4.11 1.38
CA SER A 611 35.92 -4.98 1.07
C SER A 611 36.59 -4.52 -0.22
N LYS A 612 37.95 -4.58 -0.26
CA LYS A 612 38.66 -4.35 -1.51
C LYS A 612 38.36 -5.49 -2.48
N ILE A 613 37.46 -5.21 -3.45
CA ILE A 613 37.14 -6.14 -4.53
C ILE A 613 38.17 -5.96 -5.62
N GLU A 614 38.86 -7.06 -5.99
CA GLU A 614 39.81 -7.05 -7.09
C GLU A 614 39.10 -6.76 -8.42
N PHE A 615 39.78 -6.01 -9.31
CA PHE A 615 39.23 -5.60 -10.58
C PHE A 615 38.76 -6.78 -11.44
N ASN A 616 39.52 -7.86 -11.51
CA ASN A 616 39.14 -9.07 -12.28
C ASN A 616 37.82 -9.67 -11.80
N PHE A 617 37.57 -9.61 -10.49
CA PHE A 617 36.36 -10.13 -9.92
C PHE A 617 35.14 -9.22 -10.24
N ALA A 618 35.32 -7.92 -10.14
CA ALA A 618 34.31 -6.95 -10.52
C ALA A 618 33.99 -6.99 -12.04
N GLN A 619 35.01 -7.23 -12.86
CA GLN A 619 34.85 -7.43 -14.30
C GLN A 619 33.97 -8.67 -14.60
N LYS A 620 34.15 -9.76 -13.85
CA LYS A 620 33.28 -10.95 -13.96
C LYS A 620 31.83 -10.62 -13.60
N ILE A 621 31.60 -9.84 -12.54
CA ILE A 621 30.25 -9.38 -12.14
C ILE A 621 29.62 -8.58 -13.29
N TRP A 622 30.40 -7.64 -13.85
CA TRP A 622 29.92 -6.83 -14.97
C TRP A 622 29.58 -7.69 -16.20
N GLN A 623 30.46 -8.58 -16.62
CA GLN A 623 30.23 -9.44 -17.78
C GLN A 623 28.97 -10.28 -17.66
N LEU A 624 28.71 -10.85 -16.49
CA LEU A 624 27.48 -11.60 -16.20
C LEU A 624 26.24 -10.69 -16.22
N THR A 625 26.34 -9.50 -15.67
CA THR A 625 25.24 -8.53 -15.67
C THR A 625 24.91 -8.04 -17.07
N GLU A 626 25.93 -7.73 -17.87
CA GLU A 626 25.76 -7.33 -19.27
C GLU A 626 25.11 -8.43 -20.11
N ALA A 627 25.52 -9.68 -19.90
CA ALA A 627 24.92 -10.83 -20.56
C ALA A 627 23.42 -10.97 -20.24
N LEU A 628 23.04 -10.72 -18.97
CA LEU A 628 21.64 -10.72 -18.55
C LEU A 628 20.85 -9.57 -19.18
N PHE A 629 21.39 -8.34 -19.23
CA PHE A 629 20.75 -7.21 -19.89
C PHE A 629 20.48 -7.50 -21.38
N LYS A 630 21.46 -8.06 -22.07
CA LYS A 630 21.33 -8.46 -23.47
C LYS A 630 20.29 -9.57 -23.66
N TYR A 631 20.27 -10.57 -22.79
CA TYR A 631 19.31 -11.66 -22.85
C TYR A 631 17.88 -11.18 -22.58
N ARG A 632 17.68 -10.35 -21.56
CA ARG A 632 16.37 -9.79 -21.20
C ARG A 632 15.91 -8.69 -22.15
N GLN A 633 16.80 -8.12 -22.95
CA GLN A 633 16.58 -6.93 -23.79
C GLN A 633 16.11 -5.72 -22.97
N THR A 634 16.46 -5.69 -21.70
CA THR A 634 16.16 -4.61 -20.75
C THR A 634 17.14 -4.62 -19.58
N VAL A 635 17.18 -3.50 -18.87
CA VAL A 635 17.88 -3.34 -17.59
C VAL A 635 16.86 -3.56 -16.46
N PHE A 636 17.32 -3.95 -15.28
CA PHE A 636 16.46 -4.09 -14.11
C PHE A 636 17.08 -3.38 -12.89
N GLU A 637 16.20 -2.94 -12.00
CA GLU A 637 16.52 -2.04 -10.89
C GLU A 637 17.59 -2.62 -9.96
N GLU A 638 17.48 -3.88 -9.58
CA GLU A 638 18.35 -4.53 -8.60
C GLU A 638 19.80 -4.63 -9.10
N ALA A 639 19.99 -4.85 -10.42
CA ALA A 639 21.33 -4.84 -11.02
C ALA A 639 21.95 -3.44 -10.99
N ASN A 640 21.17 -2.41 -11.31
CA ASN A 640 21.64 -1.02 -11.21
C ASN A 640 22.09 -0.71 -9.77
N LEU A 641 21.27 -1.02 -8.78
CA LEU A 641 21.59 -0.76 -7.37
C LEU A 641 22.81 -1.58 -6.88
N ALA A 642 22.94 -2.82 -7.35
CA ALA A 642 24.12 -3.65 -7.02
C ALA A 642 25.42 -3.11 -7.64
N LEU A 643 25.37 -2.68 -8.91
CA LEU A 643 26.52 -2.07 -9.58
C LEU A 643 26.89 -0.71 -8.97
N ALA A 644 25.89 0.08 -8.56
CA ALA A 644 26.10 1.32 -7.82
C ALA A 644 26.81 1.08 -6.47
N ALA A 645 26.41 0.04 -5.74
CA ALA A 645 27.07 -0.37 -4.51
C ALA A 645 28.47 -0.92 -4.75
N LEU A 646 28.70 -1.65 -5.84
CA LEU A 646 30.00 -2.12 -6.27
C LEU A 646 30.93 -0.94 -6.60
N ALA A 647 30.45 0.07 -7.30
CA ALA A 647 31.19 1.28 -7.63
C ALA A 647 31.73 1.97 -6.36
N ARG A 648 30.90 2.10 -5.31
CA ARG A 648 31.31 2.65 -4.01
C ARG A 648 32.40 1.84 -3.31
N ASN A 649 32.45 0.54 -3.53
CA ASN A 649 33.50 -0.32 -2.95
C ASN A 649 34.83 -0.25 -3.72
N MET A 650 34.77 -0.03 -5.02
CA MET A 650 35.92 -0.02 -5.91
C MET A 650 36.54 1.37 -6.08
N GLU A 651 35.78 2.40 -5.82
CA GLU A 651 36.15 3.79 -6.02
C GLU A 651 36.69 4.03 -7.44
N GLU A 652 37.86 4.69 -7.60
CA GLU A 652 38.45 4.99 -8.91
C GLU A 652 38.70 3.76 -9.78
N ASN A 653 38.89 2.57 -9.17
CA ASN A 653 39.09 1.34 -9.91
C ASN A 653 37.84 0.86 -10.67
N PHE A 654 36.67 1.42 -10.41
CA PHE A 654 35.45 1.12 -11.15
C PHE A 654 35.37 1.80 -12.52
N LYS A 655 36.19 2.81 -12.79
CA LYS A 655 36.17 3.61 -14.04
C LYS A 655 36.10 2.81 -15.32
N PRO A 656 36.87 1.74 -15.57
CA PRO A 656 36.75 0.96 -16.81
C PRO A 656 35.38 0.29 -16.97
N ILE A 657 34.76 -0.14 -15.86
CA ILE A 657 33.42 -0.73 -15.86
C ILE A 657 32.37 0.36 -16.09
N PHE A 658 32.53 1.53 -15.47
CA PHE A 658 31.60 2.66 -15.63
C PHE A 658 31.47 3.07 -17.09
N ILE A 659 32.54 3.13 -17.86
CA ILE A 659 32.51 3.47 -19.29
C ILE A 659 31.64 2.48 -20.08
N LEU A 660 31.71 1.18 -19.78
CA LEU A 660 30.93 0.13 -20.42
C LEU A 660 29.48 0.10 -19.94
N TYR A 661 29.24 0.47 -18.69
CA TYR A 661 27.95 0.46 -18.04
C TYR A 661 27.10 1.71 -18.38
N TYR A 662 27.73 2.83 -18.70
CA TYR A 662 27.03 4.09 -18.92
C TYR A 662 25.86 4.05 -19.92
N PRO A 663 25.92 3.34 -21.08
CA PRO A 663 24.79 3.22 -21.98
C PRO A 663 23.54 2.58 -21.34
N TYR A 664 23.73 1.66 -20.42
CA TYR A 664 22.63 1.01 -19.68
C TYR A 664 22.05 1.91 -18.58
N ILE A 665 22.90 2.76 -17.96
CA ILE A 665 22.45 3.81 -17.04
C ILE A 665 21.58 4.82 -17.81
N GLU A 666 22.04 5.27 -18.97
CA GLU A 666 21.31 6.19 -19.84
C GLU A 666 19.94 5.62 -20.26
N PHE A 667 19.90 4.35 -20.69
CA PHE A 667 18.67 3.63 -20.98
C PHE A 667 17.72 3.60 -19.77
N SER A 668 18.24 3.30 -18.60
CA SER A 668 17.46 3.24 -17.37
C SER A 668 16.85 4.60 -17.02
N ILE A 669 17.65 5.68 -17.08
CA ILE A 669 17.17 7.04 -16.79
C ILE A 669 16.05 7.46 -17.74
N LYS A 670 16.18 7.16 -19.04
CA LYS A 670 15.20 7.49 -20.09
C LYS A 670 13.93 6.64 -20.04
N SER A 671 13.87 5.62 -19.21
CA SER A 671 12.68 4.77 -19.03
C SER A 671 11.62 5.45 -18.14
N TYR A 672 11.10 6.60 -18.55
CA TYR A 672 10.19 7.44 -17.73
C TYR A 672 8.88 6.75 -17.35
N SER A 673 8.38 5.82 -18.15
CA SER A 673 7.19 5.02 -17.84
C SER A 673 7.42 4.04 -16.68
N ASN A 674 8.68 3.70 -16.36
CA ASN A 674 9.06 2.88 -15.22
C ASN A 674 9.84 3.73 -14.21
N ASN A 675 9.12 4.31 -13.26
CA ASN A 675 9.69 5.20 -12.25
C ASN A 675 10.83 4.58 -11.43
N SER A 676 10.69 3.33 -11.01
CA SER A 676 11.71 2.62 -10.22
C SER A 676 12.99 2.41 -11.02
N LEU A 677 12.89 1.99 -12.28
CA LEU A 677 14.04 1.81 -13.15
C LEU A 677 14.74 3.14 -13.43
N SER A 678 13.98 4.21 -13.75
CA SER A 678 14.54 5.54 -13.95
C SER A 678 15.26 6.04 -12.70
N LYS A 679 14.68 5.85 -11.51
CA LYS A 679 15.29 6.20 -10.24
C LYS A 679 16.58 5.42 -9.98
N SER A 680 16.59 4.11 -10.24
CA SER A 680 17.80 3.27 -10.05
C SER A 680 18.93 3.68 -11.00
N GLY A 681 18.59 4.09 -12.23
CA GLY A 681 19.54 4.65 -13.20
C GLY A 681 20.19 5.96 -12.70
N LEU A 682 19.37 6.90 -12.17
CA LEU A 682 19.89 8.13 -11.57
C LEU A 682 20.79 7.86 -10.36
N LEU A 683 20.39 6.98 -9.45
CA LEU A 683 21.21 6.59 -8.30
C LEU A 683 22.52 5.93 -8.74
N SER A 684 22.49 5.11 -9.79
CA SER A 684 23.70 4.51 -10.35
C SER A 684 24.63 5.55 -10.93
N LEU A 685 24.10 6.52 -11.66
CA LEU A 685 24.88 7.63 -12.19
C LEU A 685 25.54 8.42 -11.06
N LEU A 686 24.77 8.80 -10.03
CA LEU A 686 25.28 9.51 -8.85
C LEU A 686 26.45 8.76 -8.20
N HIS A 687 26.23 7.48 -7.91
CA HIS A 687 27.26 6.69 -7.22
C HIS A 687 28.49 6.39 -8.08
N CYS A 688 28.32 6.21 -9.39
CA CYS A 688 29.46 6.04 -10.29
C CYS A 688 30.30 7.33 -10.36
N ILE A 689 29.66 8.49 -10.50
CA ILE A 689 30.36 9.78 -10.56
C ILE A 689 31.10 10.06 -9.25
N THR A 690 30.41 9.96 -8.11
CA THR A 690 30.99 10.25 -6.80
C THR A 690 32.13 9.29 -6.44
N SER A 691 32.07 8.04 -6.89
CA SER A 691 33.08 7.03 -6.61
C SER A 691 34.29 7.14 -7.53
N THR A 692 34.08 7.31 -8.83
CA THR A 692 35.16 7.33 -9.82
C THR A 692 35.77 8.71 -9.99
N LYS A 693 35.08 9.75 -9.58
CA LYS A 693 35.43 11.16 -9.78
C LYS A 693 35.76 11.48 -11.24
N ASP A 694 35.13 10.74 -12.16
CA ASP A 694 35.37 10.85 -13.60
C ASP A 694 34.07 11.10 -14.35
N THR A 695 34.07 12.22 -15.06
CA THR A 695 32.90 12.67 -15.85
C THR A 695 33.31 13.08 -17.27
N ILE A 696 34.59 13.14 -17.53
CA ILE A 696 35.16 13.96 -18.62
C ILE A 696 34.71 13.50 -20.01
N GLN A 697 34.54 12.21 -20.24
CA GLN A 697 34.23 11.70 -21.58
C GLN A 697 32.75 11.80 -21.98
N LYS A 698 31.84 12.04 -21.01
CA LYS A 698 30.37 12.02 -21.22
C LYS A 698 29.64 13.19 -20.57
N LEU A 699 30.36 14.25 -20.18
CA LEU A 699 29.80 15.37 -19.43
C LEU A 699 28.60 16.02 -20.15
N GLU A 700 28.73 16.28 -21.44
CA GLU A 700 27.66 16.90 -22.25
C GLU A 700 26.40 16.03 -22.29
N ASP A 701 26.55 14.70 -22.51
CA ASP A 701 25.45 13.75 -22.55
C ASP A 701 24.78 13.65 -21.18
N MET A 702 25.55 13.62 -20.11
CA MET A 702 25.06 13.59 -18.73
C MET A 702 24.22 14.82 -18.40
N ILE A 703 24.74 16.02 -18.74
CA ILE A 703 24.01 17.27 -18.49
C ILE A 703 22.71 17.33 -19.30
N LYS A 704 22.73 16.95 -20.58
CA LYS A 704 21.50 16.90 -21.41
C LYS A 704 20.44 16.01 -20.80
N ILE A 705 20.79 14.79 -20.40
CA ILE A 705 19.85 13.84 -19.77
C ILE A 705 19.28 14.40 -18.48
N LEU A 706 20.11 15.02 -17.64
CA LEU A 706 19.66 15.59 -16.37
C LEU A 706 18.71 16.79 -16.57
N ILE A 707 18.98 17.62 -17.57
CA ILE A 707 18.07 18.70 -17.97
C ILE A 707 16.73 18.12 -18.44
N ASP A 708 16.74 17.08 -19.28
CA ASP A 708 15.54 16.42 -19.78
C ASP A 708 14.73 15.84 -18.60
N VAL A 709 15.38 15.18 -17.65
CA VAL A 709 14.73 14.66 -16.43
C VAL A 709 14.06 15.79 -15.63
N CYS A 710 14.74 16.91 -15.43
CA CYS A 710 14.21 18.02 -14.65
C CYS A 710 13.02 18.72 -15.33
N THR A 711 13.04 18.82 -16.67
CA THR A 711 12.04 19.57 -17.45
C THR A 711 10.85 18.74 -17.92
N SER A 712 10.99 17.43 -18.06
CA SER A 712 9.91 16.54 -18.52
C SER A 712 8.76 16.45 -17.52
N ASN A 713 7.52 16.47 -18.01
CA ASN A 713 6.31 16.26 -17.23
C ASN A 713 6.03 14.76 -16.96
N GLU A 714 6.67 13.86 -17.70
CA GLU A 714 6.50 12.41 -17.55
C GLU A 714 7.33 11.84 -16.39
N VAL A 715 8.34 12.58 -15.95
CA VAL A 715 9.24 12.16 -14.88
C VAL A 715 8.63 12.40 -13.50
N ALA A 716 8.68 11.37 -12.64
CA ALA A 716 8.24 11.48 -11.26
C ALA A 716 9.02 12.56 -10.49
N ARG A 717 8.32 13.30 -9.62
CA ARG A 717 8.89 14.43 -8.85
C ARG A 717 10.16 14.04 -8.07
N GLY A 718 10.18 12.87 -7.42
CA GLY A 718 11.34 12.40 -6.68
C GLY A 718 12.59 12.14 -7.54
N ASN A 719 12.44 11.85 -8.82
CA ASN A 719 13.58 11.67 -9.72
C ASN A 719 14.22 13.01 -10.11
N LYS A 720 13.44 14.10 -10.15
CA LYS A 720 13.95 15.46 -10.42
C LYS A 720 14.88 15.95 -9.32
N THR A 721 14.57 15.65 -8.05
CA THR A 721 15.44 16.02 -6.93
C THR A 721 16.79 15.30 -7.00
N ILE A 722 16.79 14.00 -7.35
CA ILE A 722 18.03 13.24 -7.54
C ILE A 722 18.86 13.81 -8.72
N ALA A 723 18.19 14.20 -9.81
CA ALA A 723 18.88 14.81 -10.95
C ALA A 723 19.57 16.14 -10.58
N ILE A 724 18.93 16.95 -9.73
CA ILE A 724 19.53 18.20 -9.20
C ILE A 724 20.75 17.90 -8.32
N SER A 725 20.66 16.87 -7.46
CA SER A 725 21.80 16.42 -6.66
C SER A 725 22.98 16.00 -7.55
N ILE A 726 22.72 15.22 -8.61
CA ILE A 726 23.76 14.83 -9.58
C ILE A 726 24.39 16.04 -10.27
N ILE A 727 23.61 17.05 -10.62
CA ILE A 727 24.13 18.29 -11.20
C ILE A 727 25.14 18.96 -10.26
N GLY A 728 24.83 19.06 -8.97
CA GLY A 728 25.76 19.60 -7.97
C GLY A 728 27.09 18.84 -7.93
N GLU A 729 27.03 17.51 -7.86
CA GLU A 729 28.23 16.66 -7.88
C GLU A 729 29.02 16.78 -9.20
N LEU A 730 28.35 16.88 -10.35
CA LEU A 730 29.01 17.09 -11.63
C LEU A 730 29.80 18.38 -11.64
N VAL A 731 29.23 19.48 -11.13
CA VAL A 731 29.94 20.76 -11.01
C VAL A 731 31.19 20.60 -10.17
N LEU A 732 31.06 19.99 -9.01
CA LEU A 732 32.18 19.81 -8.05
C LEU A 732 33.33 19.00 -8.65
N PHE A 733 33.03 17.87 -9.34
CA PHE A 733 34.09 17.02 -9.90
C PHE A 733 34.68 17.50 -11.22
N THR A 734 33.95 18.28 -12.01
CA THR A 734 34.46 18.81 -13.29
C THR A 734 35.19 20.15 -13.15
N GLY A 735 34.96 20.82 -12.04
CA GLY A 735 35.57 22.12 -11.78
C GLY A 735 35.30 23.14 -12.87
N ILE A 736 36.31 23.88 -13.29
CA ILE A 736 36.23 24.96 -14.30
C ILE A 736 35.70 24.46 -15.65
N ASN A 737 35.87 23.18 -15.98
CA ASN A 737 35.37 22.59 -17.23
C ASN A 737 33.84 22.62 -17.34
N PHE A 738 33.14 22.87 -16.22
CA PHE A 738 31.69 23.04 -16.19
C PHE A 738 31.23 24.42 -16.69
N LYS A 739 32.13 25.40 -16.76
CA LYS A 739 31.80 26.80 -17.17
C LYS A 739 30.91 26.93 -18.40
N PRO A 740 31.10 26.16 -19.51
CA PRO A 740 30.24 26.26 -20.68
C PRO A 740 28.76 25.95 -20.45
N TYR A 741 28.44 25.18 -19.42
CA TYR A 741 27.11 24.71 -19.10
C TYR A 741 26.45 25.48 -17.95
N LEU A 742 27.21 26.30 -17.22
CA LEU A 742 26.80 26.95 -15.99
C LEU A 742 25.55 27.81 -16.17
N GLU A 743 25.51 28.65 -17.21
CA GLU A 743 24.37 29.54 -17.43
C GLU A 743 23.06 28.75 -17.66
N THR A 744 23.10 27.69 -18.46
CA THR A 744 21.94 26.83 -18.72
C THR A 744 21.49 26.12 -17.46
N VAL A 745 22.41 25.60 -16.68
CA VAL A 745 22.11 24.91 -15.42
C VAL A 745 21.56 25.88 -14.37
N MET A 746 22.14 27.07 -14.23
CA MET A 746 21.61 28.09 -13.30
C MET A 746 20.17 28.49 -13.65
N LYS A 747 19.83 28.69 -14.93
CA LYS A 747 18.43 28.91 -15.35
C LYS A 747 17.51 27.78 -14.98
N LEU A 748 17.96 26.53 -15.13
CA LEU A 748 17.21 25.34 -14.72
C LEU A 748 16.97 25.32 -13.21
N LEU A 749 18.01 25.53 -12.40
CA LEU A 749 17.93 25.50 -10.94
C LEU A 749 17.01 26.63 -10.42
N PHE A 750 17.08 27.84 -10.98
CA PHE A 750 16.15 28.92 -10.61
C PHE A 750 14.70 28.64 -11.03
N SER A 751 14.50 28.03 -12.19
CA SER A 751 13.16 27.58 -12.59
C SER A 751 12.61 26.52 -11.63
N ALA A 752 13.44 25.57 -11.21
CA ALA A 752 13.06 24.58 -10.21
C ALA A 752 12.78 25.22 -8.83
N ALA A 753 13.54 26.24 -8.44
CA ALA A 753 13.34 26.99 -7.20
C ALA A 753 11.96 27.66 -7.14
N GLN A 754 11.44 28.13 -8.28
CA GLN A 754 10.12 28.76 -8.37
C GLN A 754 8.95 27.76 -8.24
N MET A 755 9.16 26.46 -8.53
CA MET A 755 8.11 25.45 -8.41
C MET A 755 7.61 25.26 -6.97
N GLY A 756 8.38 25.64 -5.97
CA GLY A 756 8.06 25.48 -4.55
C GLY A 756 7.59 26.78 -3.87
N VAL A 757 7.28 27.83 -4.62
CA VAL A 757 6.84 29.10 -4.06
C VAL A 757 5.30 29.12 -3.98
N ASN A 758 4.74 29.59 -2.86
CA ASN A 758 3.30 29.71 -2.60
C ASN A 758 2.52 28.39 -2.54
N ILE A 759 3.04 27.42 -1.79
CA ILE A 759 2.27 26.21 -1.49
C ILE A 759 1.11 26.55 -0.54
N PRO A 760 -0.13 26.14 -0.89
CA PRO A 760 -1.27 26.31 0.00
C PRO A 760 -1.05 25.65 1.38
N GLN A 761 -1.62 26.23 2.43
CA GLN A 761 -1.52 25.65 3.79
C GLN A 761 -2.19 24.28 3.94
N ASP A 762 -3.10 23.95 3.04
CA ASP A 762 -3.84 22.70 2.94
C ASP A 762 -3.31 21.77 1.83
N ALA A 763 -2.09 22.01 1.34
CA ALA A 763 -1.47 21.16 0.34
C ALA A 763 -1.26 19.74 0.86
N ASP A 764 -1.34 18.78 -0.07
CA ASP A 764 -1.09 17.37 0.18
C ASP A 764 0.32 17.17 0.79
N GLU A 765 0.43 16.28 1.78
CA GLU A 765 1.68 15.99 2.49
C GLU A 765 2.81 15.57 1.53
N ASP A 766 2.48 14.83 0.47
CA ASP A 766 3.43 14.42 -0.57
C ASP A 766 4.02 15.62 -1.34
N ILE A 767 3.23 16.66 -1.55
CA ILE A 767 3.69 17.90 -2.20
C ILE A 767 4.64 18.66 -1.26
N VAL A 768 4.29 18.74 0.00
CA VAL A 768 5.10 19.41 1.03
C VAL A 768 6.47 18.72 1.17
N GLU A 769 6.50 17.39 1.25
CA GLU A 769 7.75 16.62 1.35
C GLU A 769 8.59 16.72 0.07
N PHE A 770 7.97 16.71 -1.10
CA PHE A 770 8.69 16.95 -2.36
C PHE A 770 9.38 18.31 -2.36
N VAL A 771 8.70 19.37 -1.94
CA VAL A 771 9.28 20.72 -1.96
C VAL A 771 10.38 20.89 -0.90
N LYS A 772 10.26 20.24 0.26
CA LYS A 772 11.35 20.19 1.24
C LYS A 772 12.59 19.53 0.64
N SER A 773 12.43 18.37 0.02
CA SER A 773 13.51 17.68 -0.67
C SER A 773 14.11 18.51 -1.80
N LEU A 774 13.26 19.13 -2.63
CA LEU A 774 13.70 19.99 -3.74
C LEU A 774 14.54 21.18 -3.24
N ARG A 775 14.10 21.89 -2.22
CA ARG A 775 14.85 23.00 -1.64
C ARG A 775 16.19 22.58 -1.05
N TYR A 776 16.21 21.43 -0.38
CA TYR A 776 17.43 20.89 0.17
C TYR A 776 18.45 20.59 -0.95
N GLU A 777 18.05 19.86 -2.01
CA GLU A 777 18.95 19.52 -3.12
C GLU A 777 19.39 20.76 -3.93
N LEU A 778 18.53 21.77 -4.09
CA LEU A 778 18.91 23.04 -4.69
C LEU A 778 19.97 23.77 -3.87
N LEU A 779 19.84 23.81 -2.54
CA LEU A 779 20.83 24.40 -1.66
C LEU A 779 22.17 23.68 -1.77
N GLN A 780 22.15 22.34 -1.80
CA GLN A 780 23.37 21.54 -2.00
C GLN A 780 24.02 21.83 -3.36
N ALA A 781 23.21 21.90 -4.44
CA ALA A 781 23.72 22.21 -5.77
C ALA A 781 24.34 23.62 -5.84
N PHE A 782 23.71 24.64 -5.22
CA PHE A 782 24.29 25.99 -5.16
C PHE A 782 25.59 26.02 -4.32
N THR A 783 25.66 25.25 -3.23
CA THR A 783 26.89 25.10 -2.45
C THR A 783 28.01 24.46 -3.28
N CYS A 784 27.72 23.40 -4.06
CA CYS A 784 28.71 22.80 -4.94
C CYS A 784 29.20 23.77 -6.04
N ILE A 785 28.30 24.58 -6.59
CA ILE A 785 28.63 25.59 -7.59
C ILE A 785 29.52 26.66 -6.95
N GLU A 786 29.16 27.15 -5.78
CA GLU A 786 29.93 28.14 -5.05
C GLU A 786 31.35 27.61 -4.73
N LEU A 787 31.46 26.41 -4.15
CA LEU A 787 32.75 25.78 -3.85
C LEU A 787 33.65 25.60 -5.07
N THR A 788 33.06 25.40 -6.25
CA THR A 788 33.79 25.21 -7.49
C THR A 788 34.34 26.53 -8.07
N PHE A 789 33.60 27.63 -7.89
CA PHE A 789 33.95 28.93 -8.46
C PHE A 789 34.34 29.99 -7.43
N ASN A 790 34.82 29.58 -6.24
CA ASN A 790 35.14 30.45 -5.11
C ASN A 790 36.54 31.11 -5.19
N ASP A 791 37.42 30.65 -6.07
CA ASP A 791 38.73 31.25 -6.27
C ASP A 791 38.63 32.66 -6.82
N ASN A 792 39.59 33.55 -6.43
CA ASN A 792 39.62 34.94 -6.88
C ASN A 792 39.67 35.09 -8.41
N GLU A 793 40.20 34.09 -9.11
CA GLU A 793 40.24 34.03 -10.57
C GLU A 793 38.87 33.78 -11.22
N TYR A 794 37.97 33.06 -10.52
CA TYR A 794 36.68 32.57 -11.08
C TYR A 794 35.47 33.20 -10.44
N LYS A 795 35.60 33.99 -9.37
CA LYS A 795 34.46 34.56 -8.64
C LYS A 795 33.58 35.47 -9.55
N GLU A 796 34.19 36.10 -10.58
CA GLU A 796 33.42 36.88 -11.52
C GLU A 796 32.41 36.09 -12.32
N ILE A 797 32.61 34.77 -12.48
CA ILE A 797 31.71 33.85 -13.20
C ILE A 797 30.39 33.71 -12.46
N LEU A 798 30.46 33.66 -11.12
CA LEU A 798 29.28 33.46 -10.27
C LEU A 798 28.58 34.79 -9.90
N THR A 799 29.28 35.90 -9.97
CA THR A 799 28.76 37.26 -9.64
C THR A 799 27.39 37.58 -10.24
N PRO A 800 27.08 37.28 -11.52
CA PRO A 800 25.76 37.55 -12.09
C PRO A 800 24.58 36.85 -11.43
N PHE A 801 24.82 35.75 -10.71
CA PHE A 801 23.78 34.87 -10.12
C PHE A 801 23.56 35.07 -8.62
N ILE A 802 24.38 35.87 -7.94
CA ILE A 802 24.36 36.03 -6.48
C ILE A 802 23.04 36.61 -6.01
N GLN A 803 22.49 37.58 -6.73
CA GLN A 803 21.21 38.20 -6.38
C GLN A 803 20.06 37.18 -6.41
N ASP A 804 20.02 36.31 -7.42
CA ASP A 804 18.99 35.29 -7.57
C ASP A 804 19.18 34.18 -6.53
N ILE A 805 20.42 33.76 -6.23
CA ILE A 805 20.71 32.83 -5.16
C ILE A 805 20.20 33.39 -3.83
N PHE A 806 20.50 34.66 -3.52
CA PHE A 806 20.03 35.28 -2.28
C PHE A 806 18.49 35.37 -2.22
N ALA A 807 17.84 35.71 -3.33
CA ALA A 807 16.38 35.73 -3.42
C ALA A 807 15.78 34.36 -3.10
N PHE A 808 16.39 33.26 -3.58
CA PHE A 808 16.01 31.90 -3.25
C PHE A 808 16.21 31.60 -1.75
N LEU A 809 17.37 31.94 -1.18
CA LEU A 809 17.64 31.77 0.24
C LEU A 809 16.58 32.48 1.11
N LYS A 810 16.24 33.69 0.75
CA LYS A 810 15.20 34.50 1.41
C LYS A 810 13.84 33.79 1.32
N SER A 811 13.46 33.29 0.16
CA SER A 811 12.20 32.56 -0.02
C SER A 811 12.10 31.32 0.86
N CYS A 812 13.22 30.62 1.07
CA CYS A 812 13.28 29.45 1.96
C CYS A 812 13.17 29.82 3.44
N VAL A 813 13.66 31.01 3.83
CA VAL A 813 13.54 31.52 5.20
C VAL A 813 12.13 32.05 5.51
N ASP A 814 11.47 32.66 4.51
CA ASP A 814 10.14 33.28 4.69
C ASP A 814 9.00 32.25 4.74
N ASP A 815 9.16 31.07 4.13
CA ASP A 815 8.12 30.04 4.03
C ASP A 815 8.16 29.05 5.21
N LYS A 816 7.38 29.34 6.25
CA LYS A 816 7.33 28.59 7.50
C LYS A 816 6.83 27.14 7.37
N ASN A 817 6.08 26.81 6.32
CA ASN A 817 5.45 25.50 6.16
C ASN A 817 6.45 24.43 5.70
N ILE A 818 7.57 24.84 5.11
CA ILE A 818 8.54 23.95 4.44
C ILE A 818 9.91 23.98 5.12
N GLN A 819 10.05 24.68 6.22
CA GLN A 819 11.31 24.76 6.94
C GLN A 819 11.62 23.46 7.68
N THR A 820 12.87 23.00 7.52
CA THR A 820 13.47 21.95 8.33
C THR A 820 14.82 22.42 8.87
N ILE A 821 15.30 21.82 9.94
CA ILE A 821 16.61 22.18 10.49
C ILE A 821 17.74 21.98 9.47
N ASP A 822 17.62 20.95 8.61
CA ASP A 822 18.64 20.64 7.61
C ASP A 822 18.66 21.68 6.49
N ILE A 823 17.51 22.17 6.04
CA ILE A 823 17.39 23.33 5.13
C ILE A 823 18.02 24.58 5.76
N LEU A 824 17.70 24.86 7.02
CA LEU A 824 18.24 26.05 7.70
C LEU A 824 19.76 25.97 7.91
N LYS A 825 20.31 24.79 8.15
CA LYS A 825 21.76 24.56 8.20
C LYS A 825 22.44 24.80 6.86
N SER A 826 21.85 24.28 5.78
CA SER A 826 22.38 24.48 4.42
C SER A 826 22.34 25.96 4.03
N ILE A 827 21.27 26.68 4.41
CA ILE A 827 21.20 28.13 4.20
C ILE A 827 22.32 28.86 4.99
N LEU A 828 22.53 28.48 6.26
CA LEU A 828 23.58 29.09 7.09
C LEU A 828 24.97 28.90 6.48
N SER A 829 25.28 27.68 6.04
CA SER A 829 26.55 27.39 5.39
C SER A 829 26.75 28.23 4.15
N LEU A 830 25.78 28.20 3.22
CA LEU A 830 25.89 28.93 1.96
C LEU A 830 25.96 30.47 2.15
N ILE A 831 25.22 31.03 3.11
CA ILE A 831 25.34 32.45 3.48
C ILE A 831 26.77 32.77 3.94
N MET A 832 27.35 31.92 4.77
CA MET A 832 28.69 32.11 5.29
C MET A 832 29.77 32.06 4.21
N ASP A 833 29.63 31.11 3.29
CA ASP A 833 30.54 30.97 2.16
C ASP A 833 30.46 32.19 1.24
N LEU A 834 29.25 32.65 0.91
CA LEU A 834 29.04 33.87 0.11
C LEU A 834 29.56 35.14 0.78
N PHE A 835 29.46 35.23 2.13
CA PHE A 835 30.13 36.35 2.85
C PHE A 835 31.65 36.25 2.76
N GLY A 836 32.23 35.05 2.87
CA GLY A 836 33.67 34.84 2.74
C GLY A 836 34.22 35.31 1.38
N ILE A 837 33.50 35.10 0.29
CA ILE A 837 33.93 35.40 -1.08
C ILE A 837 33.65 36.84 -1.47
N TYR A 838 32.45 37.34 -1.20
CA TYR A 838 31.95 38.62 -1.75
C TYR A 838 31.96 39.77 -0.73
N GLY A 839 32.14 39.47 0.56
CA GLY A 839 32.28 40.48 1.63
C GLY A 839 31.20 41.53 1.61
N GLU A 840 31.62 42.83 1.45
CA GLU A 840 30.71 43.97 1.46
C GLU A 840 29.67 43.98 0.32
N GLN A 841 29.95 43.35 -0.82
CA GLN A 841 28.96 43.25 -1.90
C GLN A 841 27.77 42.36 -1.52
N PHE A 842 28.04 41.23 -0.88
CA PHE A 842 26.98 40.36 -0.37
C PHE A 842 26.24 40.95 0.84
N LYS A 843 26.94 41.74 1.67
CA LYS A 843 26.37 42.44 2.81
C LYS A 843 25.31 43.44 2.41
N GLN A 844 25.43 44.05 1.22
CA GLN A 844 24.39 44.98 0.70
C GLN A 844 23.09 44.25 0.33
N LEU A 845 23.17 42.98 -0.06
CA LEU A 845 22.02 42.12 -0.35
C LEU A 845 21.42 41.51 0.92
N CYS A 846 22.28 40.99 1.78
CA CYS A 846 21.92 40.31 3.01
C CYS A 846 21.97 41.29 4.19
N ASP A 847 20.89 42.00 4.43
CA ASP A 847 20.83 43.04 5.46
C ASP A 847 20.79 42.50 6.89
N GLU A 848 21.09 43.36 7.86
CA GLU A 848 21.14 43.04 9.27
C GLU A 848 19.78 42.52 9.81
N ASN A 849 18.67 43.01 9.30
CA ASN A 849 17.33 42.58 9.71
C ASN A 849 17.04 41.14 9.26
N PHE A 850 17.42 40.81 8.02
CA PHE A 850 17.31 39.43 7.53
C PHE A 850 18.13 38.47 8.38
N VAL A 851 19.39 38.82 8.65
CA VAL A 851 20.29 37.98 9.46
C VAL A 851 19.77 37.80 10.89
N ALA A 852 19.30 38.87 11.54
CA ALA A 852 18.71 38.78 12.87
C ALA A 852 17.49 37.87 12.92
N ASN A 853 16.60 37.96 11.96
CA ASN A 853 15.41 37.12 11.83
C ASN A 853 15.79 35.66 11.55
N PHE A 854 16.77 35.42 10.69
CA PHE A 854 17.25 34.09 10.35
C PHE A 854 17.93 33.42 11.56
N ILE A 855 18.77 34.12 12.30
CA ILE A 855 19.39 33.62 13.53
C ILE A 855 18.36 33.22 14.57
N LYS A 856 17.34 34.05 14.76
CA LYS A 856 16.23 33.75 15.68
C LYS A 856 15.53 32.45 15.25
N LEU A 857 15.24 32.32 13.96
CA LEU A 857 14.55 31.17 13.40
C LEU A 857 15.35 29.87 13.60
N ILE A 858 16.60 29.84 13.23
CA ILE A 858 17.44 28.63 13.38
C ILE A 858 17.62 28.23 14.84
N GLN A 859 17.72 29.22 15.74
CA GLN A 859 17.78 28.97 17.18
C GLN A 859 16.48 28.39 17.74
N GLU A 860 15.30 28.82 17.25
CA GLU A 860 14.00 28.25 17.61
C GLU A 860 13.90 26.77 17.19
N TYR A 861 14.37 26.43 15.98
CA TYR A 861 14.37 25.05 15.47
C TYR A 861 15.42 24.19 16.19
N SER A 862 16.60 24.71 16.52
CA SER A 862 17.63 24.00 17.25
C SER A 862 17.20 23.65 18.69
N LYS A 863 16.46 24.52 19.38
CA LYS A 863 15.95 24.29 20.74
C LYS A 863 14.90 23.16 20.82
N LYS A 864 14.23 22.83 19.73
CA LYS A 864 13.26 21.73 19.67
C LYS A 864 13.94 20.33 19.61
N ARG A 865 15.25 20.26 19.41
CA ARG A 865 16.03 19.01 19.46
C ARG A 865 16.63 18.79 20.85
N ALA A 866 16.69 17.55 21.29
CA ALA A 866 17.21 17.14 22.60
C ALA A 866 18.72 17.36 22.81
N LYS A 867 19.49 17.76 21.77
CA LYS A 867 20.93 18.11 21.85
C LYS A 867 21.17 19.37 21.02
N SER A 868 21.84 20.36 21.60
CA SER A 868 22.41 21.51 20.87
C SER A 868 23.46 21.00 19.89
N ASP A 869 23.52 21.60 18.71
CA ASP A 869 24.53 21.32 17.69
C ASP A 869 25.61 22.43 17.78
N PRO A 870 26.84 22.09 18.26
CA PRO A 870 27.90 23.09 18.48
C PRO A 870 28.30 23.85 17.21
N ASP A 871 28.21 23.20 16.05
CA ASP A 871 28.58 23.78 14.76
C ASP A 871 27.59 24.91 14.36
N ILE A 872 26.33 24.76 14.69
CA ILE A 872 25.33 25.82 14.46
C ILE A 872 25.64 27.07 15.30
N GLU A 873 25.98 26.87 16.57
CA GLU A 873 26.26 27.98 17.48
C GLU A 873 27.55 28.73 17.03
N GLN A 874 28.57 28.00 16.66
CA GLN A 874 29.80 28.58 16.15
C GLN A 874 29.55 29.37 14.85
N ASN A 875 28.84 28.82 13.92
CA ASN A 875 28.54 29.48 12.64
C ASN A 875 27.64 30.72 12.82
N ILE A 876 26.70 30.70 13.76
CA ILE A 876 25.90 31.88 14.13
C ILE A 876 26.81 33.01 14.67
N ASP A 877 27.80 32.67 15.51
CA ASP A 877 28.67 33.70 16.08
C ASP A 877 29.61 34.29 15.03
N ILE A 878 30.09 33.47 14.10
CA ILE A 878 30.84 33.97 12.93
C ILE A 878 29.96 34.89 12.09
N LEU A 879 28.74 34.49 11.77
CA LEU A 879 27.80 35.30 10.99
C LEU A 879 27.51 36.66 11.64
N LYS A 880 27.35 36.68 12.96
CA LYS A 880 27.20 37.95 13.71
C LYS A 880 28.46 38.82 13.58
N SER A 881 29.66 38.25 13.57
CA SER A 881 30.90 38.99 13.47
C SER A 881 31.05 39.81 12.19
N TYR A 882 30.41 39.41 11.07
CA TYR A 882 30.35 40.18 9.82
C TYR A 882 29.61 41.52 9.97
N TYR A 883 28.74 41.66 10.99
CA TYR A 883 27.95 42.89 11.22
C TYR A 883 28.43 43.70 12.45
N VAL A 884 29.16 43.10 13.37
CA VAL A 884 29.59 43.74 14.63
C VAL A 884 30.94 44.49 14.49
N ASN A 885 31.81 44.12 13.54
CA ASN A 885 33.11 44.74 13.37
C ASN A 885 33.12 45.97 12.47
N ARG A 886 32.45 47.06 12.87
CA ARG A 886 32.75 48.46 12.50
C ARG A 886 32.24 49.39 13.62
N ASN A 887 32.96 49.50 14.68
CA ASN A 887 33.11 50.74 15.46
C ASN A 887 34.58 51.07 15.70
#